data_d72677febff0330ce2183b7516c77eb7
#
_entry.id   d72677febff0330ce2183b7516c77eb7
#
_cell.length_a   1.000
_cell.length_b   1.000
_cell.length_c   1.000
_cell.angle_alpha   90.00
_cell.angle_beta   90.00
_cell.angle_gamma   90.00
#
_symmetry.space_group_name_H-M   'P 1'
#
loop_
_entity.id
_entity.type
_entity.pdbx_description
1 polymer ?
#
loop_
_entity_poly.entity_id
_entity_poly.type
_entity_poly.pdbx_seq_one_letter_code
_entity_poly.pdbx_strand_id
1 'polypeptide(L)'
;MMRRLLLVIALLAGWVEVGISRPAGPVTFATQKLERGLLPQGVRGRPSPRIRYVNPFVGTDAHGHTFPGAVAPFGMVQLSPDTRPQAGDWDGCSGYHYSDGVIYGFSHTHLSGTGCDDLCDILLMPGDGSPSAFSHAREKASPGLYEVFLDGPQVQVRLTAGRRVGVHEYTFPAGEQPQICLDLRHRDPLDAWRITPQGRSAVSGWRQSSSWARGQDVYFWIEFSAPAKCRLLDGGRRALFRFARKARTVTVRVGISSVSEENARQNLLAEYPASFEAQLAATRAAWEAYLGKLECPWQDEEHLRRFYTALYHTGIHPSLYSDANGEYRGMDRQVHRAEGWERYTVLSLWDTFRAEHPLLWEIEPERSHDFLKTFLSIYDEAGKLPVWELWGYETNCMIGYNAAPVIADALARGFTDFDVEKALEALVASSKRPEFGLDSFRANGLVLADDEHESVSKTLEYAYDDWCVAQVARYVGRMDLYEAYMSSAQYWRNVFDPATGFMRARLNGRWFTPFDPREVNNNYTEANAWQYSLFVPQDIAGLTEALGGPEALEQRLDAMFGADEANTGRTQADITGRIGQYAQGNEPSHHVAYLYDFAGRPDKRQARVEQILETLYTSAPDGLCGNDDCGQMSAWYVLSALGRYPVCPGDVAGQAITRIPKTIVTNPAFEMAGDIFADSLRVSITGEGEIWYRIGDEDFRPYEGPFTVYEPCTMEAYARIGERRSFTTRSAVHQIARDRDIAIRSRYSRQYTAGGDEGLIDGFRGGLNWRTGGWQGYQDTDFEAVVDLRSVRTVTRVGAGFCQDARSWIWMPRYVEFSASADGEHFTPLARVENTMDERDYEVRIWDCEVPASVQARYIKVFAKNIGTIPDWHPGAGSPGFIFIDEIWIK
;
A
#
# COMPACT_ATOMS: atom_id res chain seq x y z
N MET A 1 36.98 -36.45 59.53
CA MET A 1 37.78 -36.79 58.33
C MET A 1 36.92 -36.83 57.13
N MET A 2 36.02 -35.89 56.94
CA MET A 2 35.05 -35.85 55.89
C MET A 2 34.65 -34.37 55.55
N ARG A 3 35.64 -33.46 55.56
CA ARG A 3 35.53 -32.05 55.26
C ARG A 3 36.74 -31.49 54.52
N ARG A 4 37.59 -32.33 53.94
CA ARG A 4 38.75 -31.86 53.10
C ARG A 4 38.88 -32.47 51.71
N LEU A 5 37.78 -33.08 51.17
CA LEU A 5 37.79 -33.72 49.86
C LEU A 5 36.80 -33.05 48.87
N LEU A 6 36.25 -31.88 49.24
CA LEU A 6 35.32 -31.15 48.39
C LEU A 6 35.85 -29.80 47.87
N LEU A 7 37.19 -29.58 48.01
CA LEU A 7 37.80 -28.30 47.60
C LEU A 7 38.86 -28.45 46.48
N VAL A 8 38.96 -29.59 45.82
CA VAL A 8 39.96 -29.83 44.77
C VAL A 8 39.34 -30.22 43.42
N ILE A 9 37.99 -30.36 43.33
CA ILE A 9 37.28 -30.64 42.04
C ILE A 9 36.61 -29.38 41.45
N ALA A 10 36.73 -28.21 42.08
CA ALA A 10 36.11 -26.97 41.63
C ALA A 10 37.04 -26.07 40.76
N LEU A 11 38.18 -26.53 40.30
CA LEU A 11 39.18 -25.72 39.59
C LEU A 11 39.52 -26.18 38.17
N LEU A 12 38.77 -27.11 37.58
CA LEU A 12 39.03 -27.60 36.21
C LEU A 12 37.78 -27.77 35.34
N ALA A 13 36.65 -27.12 35.66
CA ALA A 13 35.53 -27.00 34.74
C ALA A 13 35.19 -25.48 34.63
N GLY A 14 35.74 -24.85 33.61
CA GLY A 14 35.34 -23.48 33.25
C GLY A 14 33.89 -23.48 32.77
N TRP A 15 32.98 -23.28 33.68
CA TRP A 15 31.59 -22.93 33.37
C TRP A 15 31.55 -21.43 33.08
N VAL A 16 31.37 -21.09 31.82
CA VAL A 16 30.87 -19.77 31.43
C VAL A 16 29.41 -19.75 31.87
N GLU A 17 29.09 -19.17 32.99
CA GLU A 17 27.74 -18.75 33.31
C GLU A 17 27.36 -17.62 32.32
N VAL A 18 26.59 -17.95 31.34
CA VAL A 18 25.78 -16.95 30.64
C VAL A 18 24.73 -16.52 31.64
N GLY A 19 25.01 -15.39 32.31
CA GLY A 19 24.05 -14.76 33.20
C GLY A 19 22.82 -14.37 32.41
N ILE A 20 21.71 -15.08 32.62
CA ILE A 20 20.38 -14.61 32.25
C ILE A 20 20.11 -13.42 33.18
N SER A 21 20.40 -12.21 32.70
CA SER A 21 19.93 -10.99 33.33
C SER A 21 18.42 -10.94 33.25
N ARG A 22 17.75 -10.83 34.37
CA ARG A 22 16.33 -10.45 34.45
C ARG A 22 16.12 -9.19 33.58
N PRO A 23 14.95 -9.06 32.92
CA PRO A 23 14.67 -7.85 32.16
C PRO A 23 14.84 -6.63 33.08
N ALA A 24 15.72 -5.74 32.70
CA ALA A 24 15.86 -4.43 33.32
C ALA A 24 14.52 -3.69 33.15
N GLY A 25 14.08 -3.04 34.19
CA GLY A 25 12.90 -2.16 34.15
C GLY A 25 13.01 -1.12 33.03
N PRO A 26 11.94 -0.37 32.76
CA PRO A 26 11.80 0.47 31.54
C PRO A 26 13.08 1.28 31.33
N VAL A 27 13.76 0.98 30.20
CA VAL A 27 14.90 1.76 29.74
C VAL A 27 14.34 3.07 29.24
N THR A 28 14.39 4.10 30.08
CA THR A 28 14.25 5.48 29.59
C THR A 28 15.33 5.70 28.55
N PHE A 29 14.92 5.96 27.31
CA PHE A 29 15.80 6.42 26.25
C PHE A 29 16.77 7.48 26.82
N ALA A 30 18.06 7.27 26.64
CA ALA A 30 19.06 8.27 26.96
C ALA A 30 18.82 9.46 26.01
N THR A 31 17.94 10.34 26.42
CA THR A 31 17.90 11.71 25.91
C THR A 31 19.26 12.31 26.22
N GLN A 32 20.13 12.42 25.21
CA GLN A 32 21.19 13.41 25.28
C GLN A 32 20.48 14.73 25.56
N LYS A 33 20.67 15.25 26.77
CA LYS A 33 20.21 16.57 27.13
C LYS A 33 20.88 17.54 26.17
N LEU A 34 20.12 18.04 25.21
CA LEU A 34 20.41 19.34 24.65
C LEU A 34 20.45 20.31 25.83
N GLU A 35 21.59 20.95 26.06
CA GLU A 35 21.74 21.97 27.09
C GLU A 35 20.58 22.96 26.94
N ARG A 36 19.72 22.99 27.94
CA ARG A 36 18.66 23.99 28.05
C ARG A 36 19.33 25.38 28.08
N GLY A 37 19.32 26.03 26.93
CA GLY A 37 19.53 27.46 26.86
C GLY A 37 18.52 28.11 27.81
N LEU A 38 19.01 28.93 28.73
CA LEU A 38 18.24 29.66 29.72
C LEU A 38 17.05 30.36 29.01
N LEU A 39 15.85 29.88 29.25
CA LEU A 39 14.62 30.58 28.83
C LEU A 39 14.54 31.90 29.58
N PRO A 40 14.18 32.99 28.90
CA PRO A 40 13.91 34.27 29.58
C PRO A 40 12.72 34.06 30.53
N GLN A 41 12.91 34.33 31.79
CA GLN A 41 11.82 34.39 32.79
C GLN A 41 10.90 35.57 32.46
N GLY A 42 9.65 35.30 32.11
CA GLY A 42 8.59 36.25 32.16
C GLY A 42 7.70 36.34 30.91
N VAL A 43 6.78 35.46 30.74
CA VAL A 43 5.38 35.74 30.35
C VAL A 43 4.50 34.62 30.89
N ARG A 44 3.82 34.79 32.01
CA ARG A 44 2.71 33.97 32.45
C ARG A 44 1.45 34.40 31.69
N GLY A 45 1.40 34.10 30.39
CA GLY A 45 0.18 34.03 29.63
C GLY A 45 -0.41 32.62 29.73
N ARG A 46 -1.73 32.47 29.77
CA ARG A 46 -2.35 31.15 29.54
C ARG A 46 -1.80 30.60 28.20
N PRO A 47 -1.36 29.34 28.13
CA PRO A 47 -0.95 28.77 26.86
C PRO A 47 -2.08 28.97 25.85
N SER A 48 -1.75 29.49 24.70
CA SER A 48 -2.73 29.63 23.62
C SER A 48 -3.18 28.21 23.20
N PRO A 49 -4.48 27.98 22.96
CA PRO A 49 -4.97 26.67 22.52
C PRO A 49 -4.21 26.20 21.27
N ARG A 50 -3.75 24.93 21.22
CA ARG A 50 -2.96 24.35 20.12
C ARG A 50 -3.78 24.24 18.85
N ILE A 51 -5.08 24.05 18.97
CA ILE A 51 -6.07 24.03 17.87
C ILE A 51 -5.88 25.20 16.88
N ARG A 52 -5.50 26.37 17.35
CA ARG A 52 -5.33 27.54 16.48
C ARG A 52 -4.20 27.41 15.44
N TYR A 53 -3.27 26.49 15.68
CA TYR A 53 -2.16 26.22 14.76
C TYR A 53 -2.49 25.18 13.72
N VAL A 54 -3.55 24.38 13.92
CA VAL A 54 -3.95 23.35 12.98
C VAL A 54 -4.64 23.97 11.78
N ASN A 55 -4.16 23.61 10.59
CA ASN A 55 -4.76 23.94 9.31
C ASN A 55 -5.23 22.66 8.60
N PRO A 56 -6.51 22.25 8.70
CA PRO A 56 -7.01 21.02 8.04
C PRO A 56 -6.97 21.05 6.51
N PHE A 57 -6.62 22.19 5.89
CA PHE A 57 -6.41 22.24 4.43
C PHE A 57 -5.05 21.71 3.99
N VAL A 58 -4.08 21.53 4.87
CA VAL A 58 -2.77 20.96 4.51
C VAL A 58 -2.97 19.55 3.98
N GLY A 59 -2.40 19.24 2.82
CA GLY A 59 -2.55 17.96 2.12
C GLY A 59 -3.84 17.81 1.30
N THR A 60 -4.70 18.84 1.22
CA THR A 60 -5.92 18.81 0.40
C THR A 60 -5.71 19.27 -1.04
N ASP A 61 -4.51 19.70 -1.41
CA ASP A 61 -4.08 20.04 -2.77
C ASP A 61 -2.92 19.12 -3.19
N ALA A 62 -2.59 19.11 -4.47
CA ALA A 62 -1.62 18.19 -5.05
C ALA A 62 -1.96 16.72 -4.72
N HIS A 63 -1.05 15.96 -4.08
CA HIS A 63 -1.18 14.53 -3.84
C HIS A 63 -1.19 14.16 -2.35
N GLY A 64 -1.57 15.08 -1.45
CA GLY A 64 -1.65 14.77 -0.02
C GLY A 64 -2.87 13.94 0.38
N HIS A 65 -3.95 14.03 -0.40
CA HIS A 65 -5.19 13.25 -0.30
C HIS A 65 -5.88 13.33 1.07
N THR A 66 -5.70 14.43 1.81
CA THR A 66 -6.42 14.68 3.05
C THR A 66 -7.75 15.37 2.80
N PHE A 67 -8.58 15.54 3.82
CA PHE A 67 -9.85 16.25 3.75
C PHE A 67 -9.97 17.32 4.84
N PRO A 68 -10.67 18.46 4.60
CA PRO A 68 -10.74 19.59 5.54
C PRO A 68 -11.91 19.47 6.52
N GLY A 69 -12.69 18.41 6.49
CA GLY A 69 -13.95 18.28 7.20
C GLY A 69 -13.83 18.18 8.71
N ALA A 70 -14.98 18.20 9.38
CA ALA A 70 -15.06 18.06 10.82
C ALA A 70 -14.97 16.60 11.24
N VAL A 71 -14.05 16.28 12.13
CA VAL A 71 -13.84 14.95 12.70
C VAL A 71 -13.48 15.07 14.19
N ALA A 72 -13.87 14.10 15.01
CA ALA A 72 -13.35 13.92 16.37
C ALA A 72 -12.12 13.01 16.33
N PRO A 73 -11.18 13.07 17.27
CA PRO A 73 -10.03 12.17 17.28
C PRO A 73 -10.46 10.71 17.15
N PHE A 74 -9.94 10.00 16.12
CA PHE A 74 -10.25 8.61 15.79
C PHE A 74 -11.75 8.32 15.64
N GLY A 75 -12.56 9.31 15.19
CA GLY A 75 -14.00 9.17 15.09
C GLY A 75 -14.44 8.24 13.95
N MET A 76 -15.61 7.60 14.12
CA MET A 76 -16.31 6.85 13.06
C MET A 76 -16.83 7.79 11.97
N VAL A 77 -17.12 9.04 12.32
CA VAL A 77 -17.65 10.06 11.40
C VAL A 77 -16.56 11.03 10.99
N GLN A 78 -16.30 11.09 9.69
CA GLN A 78 -15.52 12.13 9.02
C GLN A 78 -16.48 12.95 8.15
N LEU A 79 -16.96 14.07 8.69
CA LEU A 79 -17.99 14.90 8.05
C LEU A 79 -17.34 16.00 7.21
N SER A 80 -17.26 15.79 5.89
CA SER A 80 -16.50 16.66 4.98
C SER A 80 -17.29 17.05 3.74
N PRO A 81 -16.96 18.19 3.10
CA PRO A 81 -17.43 18.50 1.77
C PRO A 81 -16.85 17.54 0.72
N ASP A 82 -17.66 17.24 -0.30
CA ASP A 82 -17.24 16.49 -1.50
C ASP A 82 -17.23 17.42 -2.70
N THR A 83 -16.05 17.57 -3.32
CA THR A 83 -15.84 18.39 -4.55
C THR A 83 -15.64 17.51 -5.79
N ARG A 84 -15.44 16.19 -5.62
CA ARG A 84 -15.21 15.21 -6.68
C ARG A 84 -16.27 14.11 -6.62
N PRO A 85 -17.23 14.08 -7.58
CA PRO A 85 -18.34 13.11 -7.54
C PRO A 85 -18.03 11.77 -8.21
N GLN A 86 -16.91 11.64 -8.90
CA GLN A 86 -16.56 10.46 -9.69
C GLN A 86 -15.57 9.58 -8.93
N ALA A 87 -15.82 8.27 -8.95
CA ALA A 87 -14.83 7.29 -8.53
C ALA A 87 -13.68 7.20 -9.56
N GLY A 88 -12.49 6.79 -9.11
CA GLY A 88 -11.29 6.64 -9.95
C GLY A 88 -10.50 7.93 -10.19
N ASP A 89 -10.81 9.01 -9.49
CA ASP A 89 -10.05 10.26 -9.52
C ASP A 89 -8.94 10.22 -8.46
N TRP A 90 -7.69 10.09 -8.90
CA TRP A 90 -6.52 10.02 -8.02
C TRP A 90 -6.42 11.21 -7.06
N ASP A 91 -6.41 12.44 -7.60
CA ASP A 91 -6.22 13.62 -6.77
C ASP A 91 -7.42 13.94 -5.86
N GLY A 92 -8.60 13.44 -6.21
CA GLY A 92 -9.84 13.63 -5.47
C GLY A 92 -10.27 12.43 -4.63
N CYS A 93 -9.40 11.46 -4.37
CA CYS A 93 -9.76 10.21 -3.71
C CYS A 93 -10.34 10.40 -2.30
N SER A 94 -9.92 11.42 -1.55
CA SER A 94 -10.50 11.77 -0.25
C SER A 94 -11.89 12.44 -0.31
N GLY A 95 -12.41 12.71 -1.52
CA GLY A 95 -13.68 13.41 -1.74
C GLY A 95 -13.55 14.92 -1.94
N TYR A 96 -12.49 15.54 -1.48
CA TYR A 96 -12.23 16.97 -1.56
C TYR A 96 -10.87 17.25 -2.20
N HIS A 97 -10.80 18.26 -3.07
CA HIS A 97 -9.54 18.81 -3.56
C HIS A 97 -9.57 20.33 -3.54
N TYR A 98 -8.52 20.98 -2.99
CA TYR A 98 -8.50 22.41 -2.74
C TYR A 98 -8.59 23.27 -4.01
N SER A 99 -8.13 22.78 -5.16
CA SER A 99 -8.23 23.51 -6.44
C SER A 99 -9.66 23.60 -7.00
N ASP A 100 -10.63 22.89 -6.41
CA ASP A 100 -11.99 22.82 -6.91
C ASP A 100 -12.85 24.02 -6.46
N GLY A 101 -13.84 24.38 -7.27
CA GLY A 101 -14.75 25.49 -6.99
C GLY A 101 -16.23 25.07 -6.87
N VAL A 102 -16.53 23.76 -6.79
CA VAL A 102 -17.91 23.22 -6.75
C VAL A 102 -18.01 22.16 -5.67
N ILE A 103 -19.01 22.29 -4.79
CA ILE A 103 -19.36 21.27 -3.79
C ILE A 103 -20.59 20.52 -4.27
N TYR A 104 -20.55 19.16 -4.19
CA TYR A 104 -21.65 18.25 -4.52
C TYR A 104 -22.51 17.91 -3.30
N GLY A 105 -21.94 18.00 -2.10
CA GLY A 105 -22.61 17.78 -0.83
C GLY A 105 -21.62 17.57 0.31
N PHE A 106 -22.12 17.00 1.41
CA PHE A 106 -21.37 16.74 2.63
C PHE A 106 -21.64 15.31 3.06
N SER A 107 -20.65 14.43 2.96
CA SER A 107 -20.75 13.02 3.34
C SER A 107 -20.11 12.75 4.70
N HIS A 108 -20.31 11.54 5.25
CA HIS A 108 -20.03 11.23 6.65
C HIS A 108 -18.84 10.30 6.86
N THR A 109 -18.29 9.76 5.79
CA THR A 109 -17.15 8.84 5.83
C THR A 109 -16.12 9.26 4.78
N HIS A 110 -14.84 9.38 5.17
CA HIS A 110 -13.74 9.75 4.27
C HIS A 110 -12.48 9.01 4.66
N LEU A 111 -11.66 8.68 3.67
CA LEU A 111 -10.27 8.28 3.87
C LEU A 111 -9.37 9.52 3.91
N SER A 112 -8.30 9.48 4.69
CA SER A 112 -7.33 10.57 4.78
C SER A 112 -5.96 10.09 4.33
N GLY A 113 -5.48 10.68 3.23
CA GLY A 113 -4.13 10.44 2.73
C GLY A 113 -3.97 9.14 1.94
N THR A 114 -5.03 8.46 1.57
CA THR A 114 -4.93 7.22 0.78
C THR A 114 -5.01 7.51 -0.71
N GLY A 115 -4.35 6.67 -1.54
CA GLY A 115 -4.51 6.70 -2.98
C GLY A 115 -5.81 6.03 -3.48
N CYS A 116 -6.75 5.73 -2.59
CA CYS A 116 -8.02 5.07 -2.89
C CYS A 116 -9.20 5.98 -2.63
N ASP A 117 -10.20 5.88 -3.48
CA ASP A 117 -11.38 6.74 -3.51
C ASP A 117 -12.64 6.07 -2.94
N ASP A 118 -12.51 5.19 -1.98
CA ASP A 118 -13.61 4.51 -1.30
C ASP A 118 -14.30 5.42 -0.25
N LEU A 119 -15.47 5.03 0.24
CA LEU A 119 -16.29 5.75 1.24
C LEU A 119 -17.09 6.93 0.63
N CYS A 120 -17.12 8.10 1.31
CA CYS A 120 -17.98 9.25 1.02
C CYS A 120 -19.48 8.92 1.11
N ASP A 121 -19.86 8.18 2.17
CA ASP A 121 -21.21 7.69 2.37
C ASP A 121 -22.16 8.74 2.96
N ILE A 122 -23.46 8.58 2.65
CA ILE A 122 -24.56 9.36 3.23
C ILE A 122 -24.41 10.86 2.97
N LEU A 123 -24.51 11.24 1.69
CA LEU A 123 -24.35 12.61 1.25
C LEU A 123 -25.61 13.45 1.54
N LEU A 124 -25.42 14.59 2.20
CA LEU A 124 -26.45 15.61 2.40
C LEU A 124 -26.08 16.90 1.65
N MET A 125 -27.01 17.45 0.86
CA MET A 125 -26.87 18.73 0.18
C MET A 125 -28.03 19.67 0.48
N PRO A 126 -27.80 20.87 1.06
CA PRO A 126 -28.85 21.86 1.20
C PRO A 126 -29.27 22.42 -0.17
N GLY A 127 -30.58 22.60 -0.36
CA GLY A 127 -31.20 22.93 -1.64
C GLY A 127 -31.93 21.72 -2.23
N ASP A 128 -31.99 21.64 -3.55
CA ASP A 128 -32.67 20.56 -4.26
C ASP A 128 -31.77 19.35 -4.58
N GLY A 129 -30.52 19.43 -4.13
CA GLY A 129 -29.48 18.41 -4.39
C GLY A 129 -28.64 18.72 -5.63
N SER A 130 -28.75 19.90 -6.21
CA SER A 130 -27.85 20.34 -7.27
C SER A 130 -26.51 20.78 -6.69
N PRO A 131 -25.37 20.52 -7.36
CA PRO A 131 -24.06 21.02 -6.96
C PRO A 131 -24.04 22.55 -6.89
N SER A 132 -23.19 23.10 -6.04
CA SER A 132 -23.07 24.54 -5.83
C SER A 132 -21.65 25.03 -5.95
N ALA A 133 -21.43 26.11 -6.67
CA ALA A 133 -20.20 26.87 -6.59
C ALA A 133 -20.00 27.43 -5.16
N PHE A 134 -18.73 27.54 -4.77
CA PHE A 134 -18.28 28.15 -3.53
C PHE A 134 -16.97 28.92 -3.74
N SER A 135 -16.50 29.60 -2.70
CA SER A 135 -15.24 30.32 -2.74
C SER A 135 -14.45 30.10 -1.45
N HIS A 136 -13.16 29.80 -1.56
CA HIS A 136 -12.25 29.65 -0.42
C HIS A 136 -12.19 30.92 0.47
N ALA A 137 -12.49 32.11 -0.07
CA ALA A 137 -12.63 33.33 0.73
C ALA A 137 -13.81 33.27 1.75
N ARG A 138 -14.75 32.35 1.56
CA ARG A 138 -15.92 32.09 2.42
C ARG A 138 -15.95 30.65 2.94
N GLU A 139 -14.81 30.01 2.95
CA GLU A 139 -14.57 28.67 3.47
C GLU A 139 -13.63 28.75 4.67
N LYS A 140 -13.86 27.92 5.69
CA LYS A 140 -13.01 27.83 6.89
C LYS A 140 -13.02 26.41 7.42
N ALA A 141 -11.86 25.95 7.86
CA ALA A 141 -11.71 24.69 8.58
C ALA A 141 -10.85 24.92 9.83
N SER A 142 -11.15 24.16 10.86
CA SER A 142 -10.35 24.03 12.08
C SER A 142 -10.75 22.71 12.78
N PRO A 143 -9.96 22.14 13.69
CA PRO A 143 -10.33 20.89 14.35
C PRO A 143 -11.77 20.90 14.86
N GLY A 144 -12.56 19.93 14.39
CA GLY A 144 -13.98 19.79 14.72
C GLY A 144 -14.96 20.76 14.08
N LEU A 145 -14.51 21.64 13.17
CA LEU A 145 -15.39 22.62 12.49
C LEU A 145 -14.99 22.77 11.01
N TYR A 146 -16.00 22.68 10.14
CA TYR A 146 -15.94 23.16 8.77
C TYR A 146 -17.09 24.13 8.48
N GLU A 147 -16.80 25.23 7.77
CA GLU A 147 -17.78 26.24 7.40
C GLU A 147 -17.61 26.65 5.94
N VAL A 148 -18.72 26.77 5.20
CA VAL A 148 -18.71 27.28 3.82
C VAL A 148 -20.02 27.97 3.46
N PHE A 149 -19.96 28.94 2.54
CA PHE A 149 -21.16 29.52 1.96
C PHE A 149 -21.34 29.00 0.52
N LEU A 150 -22.51 28.39 0.27
CA LEU A 150 -22.89 27.87 -1.05
C LEU A 150 -23.58 28.91 -1.90
N ASP A 151 -23.04 29.22 -3.06
CA ASP A 151 -23.53 30.29 -3.93
C ASP A 151 -24.86 29.97 -4.63
N GLY A 152 -25.09 28.71 -5.01
CA GLY A 152 -26.33 28.29 -5.67
C GLY A 152 -27.57 28.45 -4.76
N PRO A 153 -27.67 27.72 -3.66
CA PRO A 153 -28.79 27.80 -2.75
C PRO A 153 -28.73 29.00 -1.79
N GLN A 154 -27.65 29.81 -1.80
CA GLN A 154 -27.40 30.92 -0.88
C GLN A 154 -27.47 30.50 0.59
N VAL A 155 -26.85 29.36 0.94
CA VAL A 155 -26.91 28.72 2.26
C VAL A 155 -25.56 28.83 2.95
N GLN A 156 -25.54 29.28 4.21
CA GLN A 156 -24.40 29.13 5.08
C GLN A 156 -24.45 27.72 5.68
N VAL A 157 -23.38 26.97 5.50
CA VAL A 157 -23.19 25.62 6.04
C VAL A 157 -22.15 25.66 7.16
N ARG A 158 -22.45 24.96 8.26
CA ARG A 158 -21.50 24.67 9.33
C ARG A 158 -21.60 23.19 9.67
N LEU A 159 -20.45 22.53 9.82
CA LEU A 159 -20.34 21.12 10.14
C LEU A 159 -19.50 20.92 11.41
N THR A 160 -19.92 20.00 12.26
CA THR A 160 -19.13 19.50 13.39
C THR A 160 -19.42 18.02 13.57
N ALA A 161 -18.52 17.28 14.22
CA ALA A 161 -18.71 15.85 14.43
C ALA A 161 -18.33 15.43 15.86
N GLY A 162 -19.09 14.50 16.43
CA GLY A 162 -18.67 13.67 17.54
C GLY A 162 -17.97 12.42 17.04
N ARG A 163 -17.84 11.41 17.92
CA ARG A 163 -17.16 10.16 17.54
C ARG A 163 -18.01 9.31 16.57
N ARG A 164 -19.36 9.32 16.75
CA ARG A 164 -20.31 8.51 15.95
C ARG A 164 -21.43 9.34 15.32
N VAL A 165 -21.39 10.66 15.49
CA VAL A 165 -22.47 11.56 15.10
C VAL A 165 -21.95 12.76 14.34
N GLY A 166 -22.46 12.98 13.12
CA GLY A 166 -22.29 14.20 12.36
C GLY A 166 -23.37 15.22 12.68
N VAL A 167 -23.03 16.50 12.79
CA VAL A 167 -23.98 17.60 13.02
C VAL A 167 -23.78 18.68 11.98
N HIS A 168 -24.82 18.94 11.20
CA HIS A 168 -24.88 20.03 10.24
C HIS A 168 -25.77 21.16 10.77
N GLU A 169 -25.42 22.37 10.46
CA GLU A 169 -26.27 23.55 10.64
C GLU A 169 -26.36 24.32 9.33
N TYR A 170 -27.55 24.37 8.75
CA TYR A 170 -27.84 25.07 7.51
C TYR A 170 -28.67 26.31 7.76
N THR A 171 -28.14 27.50 7.38
CA THR A 171 -28.88 28.76 7.47
C THR A 171 -29.27 29.20 6.06
N PHE A 172 -30.59 29.19 5.81
CA PHE A 172 -31.23 29.50 4.53
C PHE A 172 -31.56 31.00 4.39
N PRO A 173 -31.62 31.54 3.16
CA PRO A 173 -32.04 32.91 2.92
C PRO A 173 -33.49 33.19 3.38
N ALA A 174 -33.76 34.41 3.76
CA ALA A 174 -35.10 34.81 4.22
C ALA A 174 -36.12 34.76 3.07
N GLY A 175 -37.29 34.20 3.31
CA GLY A 175 -38.39 34.13 2.33
C GLY A 175 -38.33 32.88 1.42
N GLU A 176 -37.20 32.18 1.34
CA GLU A 176 -37.09 30.95 0.58
C GLU A 176 -37.65 29.75 1.38
N GLN A 177 -37.97 28.68 0.67
CA GLN A 177 -38.40 27.43 1.30
C GLN A 177 -37.17 26.53 1.52
N PRO A 178 -36.75 26.27 2.76
CA PRO A 178 -35.59 25.40 3.03
C PRO A 178 -35.83 24.00 2.53
N GLN A 179 -34.81 23.44 1.90
CA GLN A 179 -34.76 22.06 1.38
C GLN A 179 -33.41 21.44 1.69
N ILE A 180 -33.41 20.11 1.89
CA ILE A 180 -32.20 19.30 2.04
C ILE A 180 -32.42 18.02 1.21
N CYS A 181 -31.45 17.65 0.41
CA CYS A 181 -31.42 16.41 -0.36
C CYS A 181 -30.49 15.41 0.32
N LEU A 182 -30.94 14.19 0.54
CA LEU A 182 -30.14 13.02 0.85
C LEU A 182 -29.90 12.26 -0.46
N ASP A 183 -28.67 11.95 -0.76
CA ASP A 183 -28.28 11.16 -1.94
C ASP A 183 -27.41 9.97 -1.53
N LEU A 184 -27.87 8.74 -1.80
CA LEU A 184 -27.12 7.50 -1.51
C LEU A 184 -26.31 7.00 -2.72
N ARG A 185 -26.37 7.71 -3.85
CA ARG A 185 -25.68 7.31 -5.09
C ARG A 185 -24.26 7.85 -5.19
N HIS A 186 -23.85 8.67 -4.22
CA HIS A 186 -22.60 9.40 -4.31
C HIS A 186 -21.40 8.46 -4.30
N ARG A 187 -20.48 8.69 -5.23
CA ARG A 187 -19.21 8.01 -5.51
C ARG A 187 -19.36 6.51 -5.80
N ASP A 188 -19.24 5.66 -4.80
CA ASP A 188 -19.14 4.22 -4.98
C ASP A 188 -20.40 3.60 -5.61
N PRO A 189 -20.25 2.61 -6.50
CA PRO A 189 -21.38 1.88 -7.05
C PRO A 189 -22.32 1.36 -5.98
N LEU A 190 -23.59 1.72 -6.10
CA LEU A 190 -24.63 1.39 -5.12
C LEU A 190 -25.23 0.01 -5.41
N ASP A 191 -24.96 -0.96 -4.55
CA ASP A 191 -25.46 -2.34 -4.68
C ASP A 191 -26.91 -2.48 -4.16
N ALA A 192 -27.18 -1.91 -2.97
CA ALA A 192 -28.50 -1.95 -2.35
C ALA A 192 -28.72 -0.70 -1.47
N TRP A 193 -30.00 -0.36 -1.27
CA TRP A 193 -30.36 0.84 -0.51
C TRP A 193 -31.76 0.76 0.10
N ARG A 194 -31.95 1.56 1.14
CA ARG A 194 -33.27 1.84 1.71
C ARG A 194 -33.29 3.23 2.35
N ILE A 195 -34.36 4.01 2.09
CA ILE A 195 -34.66 5.24 2.80
C ILE A 195 -36.08 5.12 3.38
N THR A 196 -36.21 5.24 4.67
CA THR A 196 -37.48 5.07 5.40
C THR A 196 -37.77 6.32 6.24
N PRO A 197 -38.76 7.16 5.87
CA PRO A 197 -39.18 8.29 6.69
C PRO A 197 -39.69 7.83 8.07
N GLN A 198 -39.17 8.41 9.13
CA GLN A 198 -39.54 8.17 10.52
C GLN A 198 -40.36 9.37 11.05
N GLY A 199 -41.61 9.43 10.64
CA GLY A 199 -42.48 10.58 10.91
C GLY A 199 -42.11 11.81 10.06
N ARG A 200 -42.05 13.01 10.69
CA ARG A 200 -41.78 14.27 9.99
C ARG A 200 -40.45 14.91 10.34
N SER A 201 -39.78 14.39 11.34
CA SER A 201 -38.51 15.00 11.83
C SER A 201 -37.33 14.03 11.83
N ALA A 202 -37.53 12.80 11.32
CA ALA A 202 -36.45 11.84 11.20
C ALA A 202 -36.57 11.00 9.92
N VAL A 203 -35.47 10.38 9.52
CA VAL A 203 -35.35 9.37 8.46
C VAL A 203 -34.27 8.38 8.84
N SER A 204 -34.50 7.11 8.57
CA SER A 204 -33.50 6.07 8.67
C SER A 204 -33.27 5.43 7.33
N GLY A 205 -32.19 4.68 7.21
CA GLY A 205 -31.90 3.96 5.99
C GLY A 205 -30.58 3.23 6.02
N TRP A 206 -30.22 2.74 4.86
CA TRP A 206 -29.04 1.93 4.65
C TRP A 206 -28.62 2.02 3.19
N ARG A 207 -27.32 2.08 2.97
CA ARG A 207 -26.71 1.83 1.66
C ARG A 207 -25.69 0.70 1.78
N GLN A 208 -25.61 -0.10 0.72
CA GLN A 208 -24.52 -1.03 0.47
C GLN A 208 -23.85 -0.62 -0.82
N SER A 209 -22.54 -0.51 -0.80
CA SER A 209 -21.72 -0.14 -1.96
C SER A 209 -20.53 -1.09 -2.08
N SER A 210 -19.95 -1.12 -3.28
CA SER A 210 -18.74 -1.87 -3.57
C SER A 210 -17.84 -1.03 -4.47
N SER A 211 -16.62 -0.82 -4.02
CA SER A 211 -15.53 -0.28 -4.79
C SER A 211 -14.27 -1.08 -4.45
N TRP A 212 -13.27 -0.51 -3.86
CA TRP A 212 -12.11 -1.18 -3.33
C TRP A 212 -12.49 -2.14 -2.18
N ALA A 213 -13.21 -1.67 -1.16
CA ALA A 213 -13.93 -2.55 -0.24
C ALA A 213 -15.24 -3.05 -0.88
N ARG A 214 -15.58 -4.32 -0.70
CA ARG A 214 -16.77 -4.94 -1.30
C ARG A 214 -17.87 -5.16 -0.27
N GLY A 215 -19.11 -4.85 -0.68
CA GLY A 215 -20.29 -5.05 0.15
C GLY A 215 -20.27 -4.22 1.43
N GLN A 216 -19.79 -3.00 1.36
CA GLN A 216 -19.70 -2.07 2.48
C GLN A 216 -21.08 -1.64 2.92
N ASP A 217 -21.45 -1.95 4.15
CA ASP A 217 -22.76 -1.60 4.74
C ASP A 217 -22.63 -0.34 5.59
N VAL A 218 -23.42 0.70 5.27
CA VAL A 218 -23.54 1.91 6.09
C VAL A 218 -25.01 2.19 6.38
N TYR A 219 -25.40 1.97 7.63
CA TYR A 219 -26.72 2.30 8.17
C TYR A 219 -26.69 3.70 8.75
N PHE A 220 -27.81 4.43 8.66
CA PHE A 220 -27.92 5.77 9.19
C PHE A 220 -29.26 6.05 9.87
N TRP A 221 -29.21 6.98 10.84
CA TRP A 221 -30.37 7.62 11.44
C TRP A 221 -30.16 9.13 11.42
N ILE A 222 -31.06 9.85 10.77
CA ILE A 222 -30.99 11.32 10.61
C ILE A 222 -32.16 11.97 11.35
N GLU A 223 -31.86 12.99 12.16
CA GLU A 223 -32.88 13.84 12.82
C GLU A 223 -32.75 15.29 12.39
N PHE A 224 -33.88 15.92 12.15
CA PHE A 224 -34.00 17.34 11.78
C PHE A 224 -34.61 18.15 12.94
N SER A 225 -34.07 19.34 13.21
CA SER A 225 -34.56 20.28 14.21
C SER A 225 -35.96 20.86 13.91
N ALA A 226 -36.48 20.64 12.70
CA ALA A 226 -37.78 21.10 12.24
C ALA A 226 -38.48 20.00 11.43
N PRO A 227 -39.86 19.93 11.49
CA PRO A 227 -40.59 18.94 10.68
C PRO A 227 -40.50 19.26 9.18
N ALA A 228 -40.29 18.21 8.37
CA ALA A 228 -40.20 18.27 6.92
C ALA A 228 -41.29 17.44 6.22
N LYS A 229 -41.55 17.74 4.95
CA LYS A 229 -42.22 16.85 4.00
C LYS A 229 -41.15 16.10 3.21
N CYS A 230 -41.13 14.79 3.32
CA CYS A 230 -40.23 13.93 2.56
C CYS A 230 -40.85 13.54 1.21
N ARG A 231 -40.03 13.55 0.16
CA ARG A 231 -40.36 12.98 -1.14
C ARG A 231 -39.16 12.12 -1.60
N LEU A 232 -39.42 10.84 -1.79
CA LEU A 232 -38.46 9.93 -2.37
C LEU A 232 -38.29 10.20 -3.89
N LEU A 233 -37.07 10.10 -4.36
CA LEU A 233 -36.66 10.34 -5.74
C LEU A 233 -35.83 9.15 -6.24
N ASP A 234 -35.72 9.00 -7.55
CA ASP A 234 -34.82 8.05 -8.23
C ASP A 234 -34.97 6.61 -7.69
N GLY A 235 -36.22 6.15 -7.55
CA GLY A 235 -36.49 4.80 -7.04
C GLY A 235 -36.11 4.61 -5.57
N GLY A 236 -36.09 5.68 -4.79
CA GLY A 236 -35.74 5.65 -3.35
C GLY A 236 -34.25 5.73 -3.07
N ARG A 237 -33.43 6.02 -4.08
CA ARG A 237 -31.98 6.26 -3.90
C ARG A 237 -31.67 7.66 -3.39
N ARG A 238 -32.65 8.58 -3.52
CA ARG A 238 -32.58 9.95 -3.02
C ARG A 238 -33.84 10.30 -2.25
N ALA A 239 -33.70 11.27 -1.34
CA ALA A 239 -34.87 11.85 -0.64
C ALA A 239 -34.72 13.37 -0.54
N LEU A 240 -35.80 14.09 -0.87
CA LEU A 240 -35.87 15.56 -0.73
C LEU A 240 -36.78 15.92 0.45
N PHE A 241 -36.21 16.63 1.42
CA PHE A 241 -36.90 17.12 2.62
C PHE A 241 -37.20 18.60 2.46
N ARG A 242 -38.48 18.97 2.55
CA ARG A 242 -38.94 20.36 2.45
C ARG A 242 -39.49 20.84 3.79
N PHE A 243 -38.92 21.91 4.32
CA PHE A 243 -39.25 22.50 5.58
C PHE A 243 -40.23 23.68 5.42
N ALA A 244 -40.86 24.15 6.52
CA ALA A 244 -41.65 25.34 6.47
C ALA A 244 -40.74 26.59 6.26
N ARG A 245 -41.20 27.60 5.51
CA ARG A 245 -40.43 28.84 5.21
C ARG A 245 -39.91 29.57 6.45
N LYS A 246 -40.53 29.39 7.62
CA LYS A 246 -40.09 29.96 8.89
C LYS A 246 -38.91 29.26 9.52
N ALA A 247 -38.57 28.04 9.07
CA ALA A 247 -37.41 27.27 9.56
C ALA A 247 -36.11 27.75 8.89
N ARG A 248 -35.74 28.98 9.21
CA ARG A 248 -34.58 29.61 8.58
C ARG A 248 -33.24 28.90 8.86
N THR A 249 -33.11 28.34 10.05
CA THR A 249 -31.95 27.49 10.41
C THR A 249 -32.45 26.08 10.66
N VAL A 250 -31.83 25.10 10.06
CA VAL A 250 -32.13 23.67 10.24
C VAL A 250 -30.82 22.98 10.68
N THR A 251 -30.91 22.42 11.90
CA THR A 251 -29.84 21.53 12.40
C THR A 251 -30.20 20.10 11.99
N VAL A 252 -29.23 19.36 11.48
CA VAL A 252 -29.34 17.94 11.11
C VAL A 252 -28.32 17.16 11.94
N ARG A 253 -28.78 16.06 12.56
CA ARG A 253 -27.92 15.14 13.31
C ARG A 253 -27.96 13.78 12.63
N VAL A 254 -26.82 13.19 12.39
CA VAL A 254 -26.67 11.93 11.66
C VAL A 254 -25.83 10.97 12.49
N GLY A 255 -26.45 9.88 12.94
CA GLY A 255 -25.72 8.73 13.48
C GLY A 255 -25.52 7.69 12.37
N ILE A 256 -24.37 7.07 12.32
CA ILE A 256 -24.06 5.97 11.39
C ILE A 256 -23.66 4.70 12.13
N SER A 257 -23.75 3.55 11.46
CA SER A 257 -23.41 2.23 12.01
C SER A 257 -23.11 1.25 10.87
N SER A 258 -22.25 0.28 11.11
CA SER A 258 -22.03 -0.86 10.21
C SER A 258 -23.02 -2.01 10.43
N VAL A 259 -23.86 -1.94 11.46
CA VAL A 259 -24.69 -3.05 11.95
C VAL A 259 -26.15 -2.91 11.56
N SER A 260 -26.81 -1.80 11.98
CA SER A 260 -28.25 -1.60 11.75
C SER A 260 -28.68 -0.13 11.88
N GLU A 261 -29.89 0.19 11.36
CA GLU A 261 -30.53 1.49 11.54
C GLU A 261 -30.80 1.82 13.02
N GLU A 262 -31.13 0.79 13.84
CA GLU A 262 -31.33 0.97 15.28
C GLU A 262 -30.00 1.26 16.00
N ASN A 263 -28.90 0.62 15.61
CA ASN A 263 -27.59 0.94 16.15
C ASN A 263 -27.17 2.36 15.77
N ALA A 264 -27.39 2.79 14.53
CA ALA A 264 -27.16 4.17 14.12
C ALA A 264 -27.96 5.18 14.97
N ARG A 265 -29.20 4.82 15.32
CA ARG A 265 -30.04 5.60 16.25
C ARG A 265 -29.46 5.59 17.66
N GLN A 266 -29.01 4.44 18.16
CA GLN A 266 -28.40 4.34 19.50
C GLN A 266 -27.11 5.14 19.58
N ASN A 267 -26.28 5.14 18.53
CA ASN A 267 -25.09 5.98 18.41
C ASN A 267 -25.45 7.47 18.51
N LEU A 268 -26.49 7.89 17.79
CA LEU A 268 -26.99 9.27 17.89
C LEU A 268 -27.43 9.61 19.32
N LEU A 269 -28.17 8.71 19.98
CA LEU A 269 -28.72 8.95 21.33
C LEU A 269 -27.62 8.94 22.41
N ALA A 270 -26.59 8.10 22.24
CA ALA A 270 -25.48 7.99 23.19
C ALA A 270 -24.61 9.27 23.21
N GLU A 271 -24.48 9.92 22.08
CA GLU A 271 -23.67 11.14 21.92
C GLU A 271 -24.57 12.38 21.69
N TYR A 272 -25.89 12.30 21.97
CA TYR A 272 -26.87 13.29 21.54
C TYR A 272 -26.44 14.72 21.87
N PRO A 273 -26.05 15.54 20.88
CA PRO A 273 -25.59 16.89 21.11
C PRO A 273 -26.75 17.82 21.42
N ALA A 274 -26.66 18.52 22.54
CA ALA A 274 -27.70 19.48 22.96
C ALA A 274 -27.87 20.63 21.93
N SER A 275 -26.77 21.02 21.31
CA SER A 275 -26.75 22.03 20.24
C SER A 275 -25.50 21.84 19.38
N PHE A 276 -25.45 22.53 18.24
CA PHE A 276 -24.25 22.58 17.40
C PHE A 276 -23.02 23.08 18.20
N GLU A 277 -23.17 24.16 18.95
CA GLU A 277 -22.08 24.75 19.73
C GLU A 277 -21.61 23.82 20.87
N ALA A 278 -22.52 23.07 21.47
CA ALA A 278 -22.15 22.10 22.51
C ALA A 278 -21.30 20.95 21.92
N GLN A 279 -21.66 20.43 20.73
CA GLN A 279 -20.86 19.43 20.04
C GLN A 279 -19.50 19.97 19.64
N LEU A 280 -19.45 21.15 19.01
CA LEU A 280 -18.21 21.79 18.62
C LEU A 280 -17.26 21.99 19.81
N ALA A 281 -17.80 22.47 20.94
CA ALA A 281 -17.02 22.65 22.14
C ALA A 281 -16.44 21.33 22.68
N ALA A 282 -17.22 20.26 22.67
CA ALA A 282 -16.77 18.92 23.10
C ALA A 282 -15.67 18.37 22.18
N THR A 283 -15.86 18.47 20.87
CA THR A 283 -14.88 17.99 19.88
C THR A 283 -13.58 18.79 19.93
N ARG A 284 -13.66 20.11 20.07
CA ARG A 284 -12.48 20.95 20.26
C ARG A 284 -11.73 20.63 21.55
N ALA A 285 -12.44 20.32 22.63
CA ALA A 285 -11.81 19.90 23.88
C ALA A 285 -11.07 18.56 23.72
N ALA A 286 -11.64 17.63 22.96
CA ALA A 286 -10.98 16.36 22.65
C ALA A 286 -9.71 16.57 21.80
N TRP A 287 -9.77 17.41 20.77
CA TRP A 287 -8.60 17.76 19.97
C TRP A 287 -7.52 18.51 20.77
N GLU A 288 -7.90 19.44 21.63
CA GLU A 288 -6.92 20.13 22.49
C GLU A 288 -6.22 19.17 23.46
N ALA A 289 -6.96 18.16 23.97
CA ALA A 289 -6.40 17.10 24.81
C ALA A 289 -5.42 16.22 24.01
N TYR A 290 -5.75 15.86 22.77
CA TYR A 290 -4.88 15.07 21.91
C TYR A 290 -3.61 15.84 21.53
N LEU A 291 -3.76 17.04 20.99
CA LEU A 291 -2.64 17.91 20.59
C LEU A 291 -1.75 18.31 21.77
N GLY A 292 -2.32 18.30 22.97
CA GLY A 292 -1.62 18.61 24.21
C GLY A 292 -0.66 17.52 24.70
N LYS A 293 -0.64 16.34 24.07
CA LYS A 293 0.22 15.22 24.47
C LYS A 293 1.68 15.42 24.08
N LEU A 294 1.92 16.21 23.03
CA LEU A 294 3.26 16.58 22.56
C LEU A 294 3.42 18.10 22.49
N GLU A 295 4.66 18.54 22.65
CA GLU A 295 5.01 19.95 22.48
C GLU A 295 5.96 20.12 21.32
N CYS A 296 5.63 21.07 20.43
CA CYS A 296 6.47 21.45 19.31
C CYS A 296 7.83 21.98 19.84
N PRO A 297 8.96 21.52 19.29
CA PRO A 297 10.28 21.98 19.75
C PRO A 297 10.60 23.42 19.31
N TRP A 298 9.88 23.98 18.34
CA TRP A 298 10.04 25.31 17.82
C TRP A 298 8.99 26.30 18.40
N GLN A 299 9.28 27.59 18.30
CA GLN A 299 8.40 28.63 18.85
C GLN A 299 7.83 29.56 17.78
N ASP A 300 8.32 29.51 16.56
CA ASP A 300 7.79 30.31 15.46
C ASP A 300 6.49 29.73 14.92
N GLU A 301 5.67 30.57 14.33
CA GLU A 301 4.30 30.22 13.96
C GLU A 301 4.23 29.19 12.83
N GLU A 302 5.18 29.21 11.89
CA GLU A 302 5.18 28.30 10.76
C GLU A 302 5.47 26.86 11.20
N HIS A 303 6.49 26.64 12.01
CA HIS A 303 6.78 25.32 12.57
C HIS A 303 5.68 24.83 13.53
N LEU A 304 5.07 25.73 14.32
CA LEU A 304 3.93 25.40 15.15
C LEU A 304 2.74 24.92 14.30
N ARG A 305 2.46 25.57 13.17
CA ARG A 305 1.41 25.15 12.24
C ARG A 305 1.71 23.79 11.63
N ARG A 306 2.90 23.59 11.05
CA ARG A 306 3.29 22.30 10.47
C ARG A 306 3.19 21.19 11.53
N PHE A 307 3.78 21.36 12.71
CA PHE A 307 3.82 20.35 13.76
C PHE A 307 2.43 19.97 14.27
N TYR A 308 1.60 20.96 14.65
CA TYR A 308 0.27 20.64 15.18
C TYR A 308 -0.71 20.20 14.09
N THR A 309 -0.51 20.57 12.82
CA THR A 309 -1.30 20.03 11.72
C THR A 309 -0.90 18.58 11.43
N ALA A 310 0.39 18.26 11.39
CA ALA A 310 0.85 16.88 11.28
C ALA A 310 0.33 16.02 12.45
N LEU A 311 0.46 16.51 13.69
CA LEU A 311 -0.09 15.80 14.84
C LEU A 311 -1.62 15.65 14.79
N TYR A 312 -2.35 16.59 14.18
CA TYR A 312 -3.80 16.46 13.95
C TYR A 312 -4.11 15.32 12.98
N HIS A 313 -3.38 15.18 11.88
CA HIS A 313 -3.59 14.11 10.90
C HIS A 313 -3.41 12.72 11.53
N THR A 314 -2.45 12.53 12.45
CA THR A 314 -2.23 11.26 13.15
C THR A 314 -3.38 10.87 14.09
N GLY A 315 -4.34 11.74 14.34
CA GLY A 315 -5.53 11.46 15.16
C GLY A 315 -6.78 11.17 14.33
N ILE A 316 -6.69 11.00 13.00
CA ILE A 316 -7.85 10.76 12.14
C ILE A 316 -8.08 9.25 11.98
N HIS A 317 -7.05 8.49 11.63
CA HIS A 317 -7.10 7.03 11.46
C HIS A 317 -6.11 6.33 12.41
N PRO A 318 -6.33 5.02 12.69
CA PRO A 318 -7.50 4.18 12.41
C PRO A 318 -8.79 4.73 13.02
N SER A 319 -9.92 4.53 12.33
CA SER A 319 -11.21 5.07 12.75
C SER A 319 -12.01 4.08 13.59
N LEU A 320 -12.75 4.61 14.56
CA LEU A 320 -13.70 3.83 15.35
C LEU A 320 -14.72 3.12 14.46
N TYR A 321 -14.96 1.83 14.71
CA TYR A 321 -15.87 1.01 13.92
C TYR A 321 -17.00 0.40 14.74
N SER A 322 -16.79 0.13 16.05
CA SER A 322 -17.83 -0.39 16.91
C SER A 322 -18.84 0.69 17.33
N ASP A 323 -20.09 0.29 17.38
CA ASP A 323 -21.21 1.09 17.86
C ASP A 323 -21.12 1.39 19.38
N ALA A 324 -21.94 2.28 19.89
CA ALA A 324 -21.95 2.66 21.31
C ALA A 324 -22.30 1.49 22.26
N ASN A 325 -22.99 0.46 21.76
CA ASN A 325 -23.27 -0.78 22.48
C ASN A 325 -22.15 -1.84 22.34
N GLY A 326 -21.07 -1.52 21.61
CA GLY A 326 -19.94 -2.41 21.33
C GLY A 326 -20.12 -3.32 20.12
N GLU A 327 -21.28 -3.33 19.45
CA GLU A 327 -21.48 -4.16 18.27
C GLU A 327 -20.75 -3.61 17.05
N TYR A 328 -20.32 -4.53 16.17
CA TYR A 328 -19.71 -4.23 14.88
C TYR A 328 -19.93 -5.39 13.90
N ARG A 329 -19.81 -5.12 12.61
CA ARG A 329 -19.85 -6.16 11.58
C ARG A 329 -18.45 -6.71 11.34
N GLY A 330 -18.26 -8.00 11.59
CA GLY A 330 -16.95 -8.67 11.39
C GLY A 330 -16.62 -8.93 9.92
N MET A 331 -15.37 -9.39 9.70
CA MET A 331 -14.88 -9.83 8.39
C MET A 331 -15.67 -11.01 7.81
N ASP A 332 -16.27 -11.83 8.67
CA ASP A 332 -17.18 -12.93 8.34
C ASP A 332 -18.61 -12.47 8.01
N ARG A 333 -18.85 -11.16 8.00
CA ARG A 333 -20.15 -10.52 7.78
C ARG A 333 -21.17 -10.77 8.89
N GLN A 334 -20.76 -11.38 10.01
CA GLN A 334 -21.61 -11.52 11.19
C GLN A 334 -21.52 -10.29 12.09
N VAL A 335 -22.48 -10.15 12.99
CA VAL A 335 -22.45 -9.12 14.03
C VAL A 335 -21.73 -9.68 15.25
N HIS A 336 -20.66 -9.02 15.62
CA HIS A 336 -19.86 -9.31 16.81
C HIS A 336 -20.00 -8.20 17.84
N ARG A 337 -19.41 -8.39 19.02
CA ARG A 337 -19.40 -7.39 20.08
C ARG A 337 -18.04 -7.29 20.77
N ALA A 338 -17.50 -6.09 20.79
CA ALA A 338 -16.32 -5.75 21.56
C ALA A 338 -16.73 -5.43 23.01
N GLU A 339 -16.31 -6.28 23.95
CA GLU A 339 -16.64 -6.11 25.37
C GLU A 339 -15.46 -5.50 26.13
N GLY A 340 -15.61 -4.26 26.55
CA GLY A 340 -14.57 -3.54 27.31
C GLY A 340 -13.41 -3.01 26.46
N TRP A 341 -13.58 -2.98 25.13
CA TRP A 341 -12.64 -2.40 24.16
C TRP A 341 -13.40 -1.86 22.95
N GLU A 342 -12.74 -1.15 22.06
CA GLU A 342 -13.33 -0.57 20.85
C GLU A 342 -12.69 -1.19 19.60
N ARG A 343 -13.55 -1.57 18.63
CA ARG A 343 -13.12 -2.07 17.31
C ARG A 343 -12.85 -0.90 16.38
N TYR A 344 -11.73 -0.98 15.66
CA TYR A 344 -11.30 0.04 14.70
C TYR A 344 -11.27 -0.52 13.27
N THR A 345 -11.24 0.37 12.28
CA THR A 345 -11.15 0.13 10.84
C THR A 345 -10.20 1.13 10.19
N VAL A 346 -9.93 0.99 8.91
CA VAL A 346 -8.95 1.75 8.14
C VAL A 346 -7.54 1.44 8.65
N LEU A 347 -7.10 0.22 8.37
CA LEU A 347 -5.82 -0.32 8.84
C LEU A 347 -4.84 -0.43 7.66
N SER A 348 -4.18 0.66 7.32
CA SER A 348 -3.13 0.75 6.28
C SER A 348 -1.77 0.34 6.88
N LEU A 349 -1.58 -0.96 7.14
CA LEU A 349 -0.47 -1.41 7.99
C LEU A 349 0.89 -1.36 7.32
N TRP A 350 0.98 -1.47 5.99
CA TRP A 350 2.25 -1.31 5.25
C TRP A 350 2.87 0.08 5.48
N ASP A 351 2.02 1.09 5.61
CA ASP A 351 2.41 2.48 5.84
C ASP A 351 2.65 2.74 7.31
N THR A 352 1.62 2.50 8.13
CA THR A 352 1.52 3.02 9.51
C THR A 352 2.41 2.31 10.52
N PHE A 353 2.92 1.09 10.23
CA PHE A 353 3.82 0.41 11.16
C PHE A 353 5.13 1.18 11.36
N ARG A 354 5.52 2.04 10.41
CA ARG A 354 6.84 2.67 10.33
C ARG A 354 6.99 3.83 11.32
N ALA A 355 6.00 4.72 11.43
CA ALA A 355 6.04 5.87 12.33
C ALA A 355 4.73 6.09 13.09
N GLU A 356 3.57 5.90 12.45
CA GLU A 356 2.26 6.20 13.04
C GLU A 356 1.98 5.32 14.26
N HIS A 357 2.01 4.00 14.14
CA HIS A 357 1.82 3.12 15.30
C HIS A 357 2.87 3.31 16.38
N PRO A 358 4.19 3.45 16.07
CA PRO A 358 5.20 3.81 17.06
C PRO A 358 4.91 5.10 17.80
N LEU A 359 4.41 6.15 17.14
CA LEU A 359 3.97 7.39 17.75
C LEU A 359 2.75 7.17 18.65
N LEU A 360 1.74 6.45 18.16
CA LEU A 360 0.51 6.18 18.91
C LEU A 360 0.77 5.36 20.19
N TRP A 361 1.74 4.45 20.19
CA TRP A 361 2.16 3.78 21.44
C TRP A 361 2.63 4.76 22.52
N GLU A 362 3.19 5.90 22.12
CA GLU A 362 3.66 6.91 23.07
C GLU A 362 2.53 7.82 23.58
N ILE A 363 1.58 8.17 22.72
CA ILE A 363 0.58 9.20 23.02
C ILE A 363 -0.84 8.67 23.24
N GLU A 364 -1.15 7.47 22.71
CA GLU A 364 -2.46 6.79 22.81
C GLU A 364 -2.33 5.30 23.21
N PRO A 365 -1.62 4.94 24.28
CA PRO A 365 -1.34 3.53 24.59
C PRO A 365 -2.59 2.69 24.83
N GLU A 366 -3.63 3.24 25.50
CA GLU A 366 -4.88 2.50 25.73
C GLU A 366 -5.60 2.18 24.43
N ARG A 367 -5.63 3.13 23.49
CA ARG A 367 -6.21 2.93 22.15
C ARG A 367 -5.39 1.96 21.32
N SER A 368 -4.07 2.01 21.42
CA SER A 368 -3.17 1.11 20.71
C SER A 368 -3.37 -0.35 21.14
N HIS A 369 -3.74 -0.61 22.40
CA HIS A 369 -4.18 -1.95 22.83
C HIS A 369 -5.45 -2.40 22.13
N ASP A 370 -6.40 -1.50 21.88
CA ASP A 370 -7.63 -1.82 21.17
C ASP A 370 -7.36 -2.10 19.69
N PHE A 371 -6.32 -1.49 19.09
CA PHE A 371 -5.85 -1.87 17.75
C PHE A 371 -5.36 -3.32 17.71
N LEU A 372 -4.59 -3.76 18.70
CA LEU A 372 -4.15 -5.18 18.77
C LEU A 372 -5.34 -6.14 18.97
N LYS A 373 -6.30 -5.79 19.83
CA LYS A 373 -7.53 -6.58 19.99
C LYS A 373 -8.32 -6.62 18.68
N THR A 374 -8.32 -5.51 17.93
CA THR A 374 -8.88 -5.44 16.58
C THR A 374 -8.19 -6.44 15.65
N PHE A 375 -6.85 -6.49 15.61
CA PHE A 375 -6.11 -7.44 14.77
C PHE A 375 -6.45 -8.89 15.12
N LEU A 376 -6.51 -9.22 16.42
CA LEU A 376 -6.86 -10.57 16.87
C LEU A 376 -8.31 -10.94 16.59
N SER A 377 -9.24 -10.00 16.65
CA SER A 377 -10.63 -10.26 16.26
C SER A 377 -10.76 -10.51 14.76
N ILE A 378 -9.98 -9.78 13.92
CA ILE A 378 -9.91 -10.05 12.48
C ILE A 378 -9.36 -11.47 12.22
N TYR A 379 -8.34 -11.90 12.96
CA TYR A 379 -7.84 -13.27 12.86
C TYR A 379 -8.91 -14.30 13.19
N ASP A 380 -9.71 -14.08 14.23
CA ASP A 380 -10.83 -14.98 14.58
C ASP A 380 -11.90 -15.05 13.47
N GLU A 381 -12.16 -13.92 12.83
CA GLU A 381 -13.21 -13.76 11.83
C GLU A 381 -12.77 -14.23 10.43
N ALA A 382 -11.50 -14.02 10.06
CA ALA A 382 -10.97 -14.24 8.70
C ALA A 382 -9.85 -15.28 8.60
N GLY A 383 -9.32 -15.78 9.73
CA GLY A 383 -8.21 -16.75 9.76
C GLY A 383 -6.86 -16.15 9.37
N LYS A 384 -6.74 -14.83 9.30
CA LYS A 384 -5.49 -14.08 9.06
C LYS A 384 -5.52 -12.73 9.74
N LEU A 385 -4.34 -12.16 10.01
CA LEU A 385 -4.20 -10.80 10.46
C LEU A 385 -4.48 -9.80 9.32
N PRO A 386 -4.88 -8.54 9.63
CA PRO A 386 -5.13 -7.54 8.61
C PRO A 386 -3.87 -7.18 7.82
N VAL A 387 -4.05 -6.84 6.55
CA VAL A 387 -3.07 -6.21 5.67
C VAL A 387 -3.51 -4.77 5.39
N TRP A 388 -4.68 -4.59 4.77
CA TRP A 388 -5.34 -3.31 4.55
C TRP A 388 -6.86 -3.46 4.71
N GLU A 389 -7.31 -3.47 5.96
CA GLU A 389 -8.73 -3.62 6.30
C GLU A 389 -9.46 -2.30 6.15
N LEU A 390 -10.60 -2.33 5.46
CA LEU A 390 -11.50 -1.20 5.25
C LEU A 390 -12.95 -1.62 5.49
N TRP A 391 -13.57 -1.05 6.52
CA TRP A 391 -15.00 -1.18 6.84
C TRP A 391 -15.51 -2.63 6.89
N GLY A 392 -14.74 -3.52 7.52
CA GLY A 392 -15.04 -4.95 7.65
C GLY A 392 -14.76 -5.76 6.37
N TYR A 393 -13.89 -5.28 5.50
CA TYR A 393 -13.41 -5.97 4.32
C TYR A 393 -11.89 -5.91 4.23
N GLU A 394 -11.24 -7.01 3.83
CA GLU A 394 -9.80 -7.04 3.58
C GLU A 394 -9.52 -6.79 2.10
N THR A 395 -8.90 -5.68 1.80
CA THR A 395 -8.58 -5.31 0.42
C THR A 395 -7.35 -6.05 -0.11
N ASN A 396 -6.48 -6.55 0.77
CA ASN A 396 -5.15 -7.08 0.48
C ASN A 396 -4.30 -6.12 -0.37
N CYS A 397 -4.54 -4.83 -0.26
CA CYS A 397 -3.70 -3.83 -0.87
C CYS A 397 -2.36 -3.77 -0.13
N MET A 398 -1.31 -3.51 -0.86
CA MET A 398 0.07 -3.49 -0.38
C MET A 398 0.62 -4.86 0.01
N ILE A 399 1.93 -4.89 0.18
CA ILE A 399 2.70 -6.09 0.44
C ILE A 399 2.97 -6.28 1.94
N GLY A 400 3.54 -7.40 2.32
CA GLY A 400 3.84 -7.72 3.71
C GLY A 400 2.64 -8.31 4.47
N TYR A 401 2.87 -8.66 5.72
CA TYR A 401 1.84 -8.95 6.72
C TYR A 401 2.14 -8.11 7.98
N ASN A 402 2.11 -6.80 7.77
CA ASN A 402 2.68 -5.74 8.61
C ASN A 402 1.94 -5.51 9.94
N ALA A 403 0.98 -6.36 10.31
CA ALA A 403 0.55 -6.50 11.69
C ALA A 403 1.70 -7.04 12.58
N ALA A 404 2.68 -7.74 11.98
CA ALA A 404 3.82 -8.32 12.71
C ALA A 404 4.71 -7.25 13.37
N PRO A 405 5.21 -6.21 12.68
CA PRO A 405 5.97 -5.15 13.32
C PRO A 405 5.18 -4.37 14.36
N VAL A 406 3.87 -4.15 14.19
CA VAL A 406 3.05 -3.47 15.20
C VAL A 406 2.95 -4.28 16.49
N ILE A 407 2.73 -5.60 16.38
CA ILE A 407 2.68 -6.52 17.53
C ILE A 407 4.05 -6.63 18.20
N ALA A 408 5.12 -6.77 17.42
CA ALA A 408 6.49 -6.86 17.94
C ALA A 408 6.91 -5.58 18.66
N ASP A 409 6.58 -4.39 18.12
CA ASP A 409 6.89 -3.10 18.71
C ASP A 409 6.15 -2.90 20.06
N ALA A 410 4.88 -3.32 20.14
CA ALA A 410 4.12 -3.33 21.37
C ALA A 410 4.84 -4.11 22.47
N LEU A 411 5.23 -5.34 22.16
CA LEU A 411 5.92 -6.21 23.13
C LEU A 411 7.31 -5.65 23.52
N ALA A 412 8.06 -5.13 22.54
CA ALA A 412 9.37 -4.53 22.79
C ALA A 412 9.27 -3.30 23.71
N ARG A 413 8.17 -2.55 23.64
CA ARG A 413 7.86 -1.43 24.56
C ARG A 413 7.27 -1.86 25.89
N GLY A 414 6.97 -3.15 26.08
CA GLY A 414 6.42 -3.70 27.32
C GLY A 414 4.90 -3.66 27.43
N PHE A 415 4.20 -3.42 26.33
CA PHE A 415 2.74 -3.50 26.28
C PHE A 415 2.29 -4.95 26.07
N THR A 416 1.59 -5.51 27.05
CA THR A 416 1.25 -6.95 27.10
C THR A 416 -0.21 -7.21 27.47
N ASP A 417 -1.07 -6.19 27.47
CA ASP A 417 -2.51 -6.34 27.77
C ASP A 417 -3.31 -6.83 26.56
N PHE A 418 -2.85 -7.96 25.99
CA PHE A 418 -3.51 -8.69 24.91
C PHE A 418 -3.05 -10.15 24.92
N ASP A 419 -3.75 -11.02 24.20
CA ASP A 419 -3.39 -12.44 24.09
C ASP A 419 -2.18 -12.64 23.17
N VAL A 420 -0.98 -12.67 23.77
CA VAL A 420 0.30 -12.78 23.03
C VAL A 420 0.48 -14.18 22.41
N GLU A 421 -0.02 -15.24 23.06
CA GLU A 421 0.05 -16.61 22.49
C GLU A 421 -0.78 -16.71 21.24
N LYS A 422 -2.01 -16.19 21.28
CA LYS A 422 -2.88 -16.08 20.12
C LYS A 422 -2.28 -15.17 19.03
N ALA A 423 -1.63 -14.06 19.40
CA ALA A 423 -0.93 -13.20 18.45
C ALA A 423 0.18 -13.96 17.70
N LEU A 424 0.96 -14.79 18.40
CA LEU A 424 1.97 -15.64 17.77
C LEU A 424 1.32 -16.68 16.85
N GLU A 425 0.22 -17.31 17.27
CA GLU A 425 -0.54 -18.23 16.42
C GLU A 425 -1.01 -17.54 15.14
N ALA A 426 -1.62 -16.37 15.24
CA ALA A 426 -2.13 -15.58 14.14
C ALA A 426 -1.02 -15.12 13.17
N LEU A 427 0.13 -14.72 13.71
CA LEU A 427 1.33 -14.36 12.92
C LEU A 427 1.85 -15.57 12.13
N VAL A 428 1.99 -16.72 12.79
CA VAL A 428 2.43 -17.96 12.13
C VAL A 428 1.43 -18.41 11.07
N ALA A 429 0.11 -18.29 11.32
CA ALA A 429 -0.93 -18.60 10.34
C ALA A 429 -0.85 -17.66 9.13
N SER A 430 -0.71 -16.36 9.34
CA SER A 430 -0.60 -15.36 8.27
C SER A 430 0.66 -15.59 7.41
N SER A 431 1.80 -15.89 8.03
CA SER A 431 3.08 -16.10 7.33
C SER A 431 3.14 -17.38 6.47
N LYS A 432 2.20 -18.31 6.66
CA LYS A 432 2.15 -19.60 5.95
C LYS A 432 1.09 -19.67 4.86
N ARG A 433 0.42 -18.57 4.60
CA ARG A 433 -0.55 -18.54 3.51
C ARG A 433 0.16 -18.66 2.17
N PRO A 434 -0.43 -19.36 1.18
CA PRO A 434 0.23 -19.57 -0.11
C PRO A 434 0.16 -18.36 -1.03
N GLU A 435 -0.69 -17.37 -0.74
CA GLU A 435 -0.97 -16.23 -1.59
C GLU A 435 0.17 -15.21 -1.56
N PHE A 436 0.22 -14.34 -2.56
CA PHE A 436 1.12 -13.17 -2.67
C PHE A 436 2.61 -13.53 -2.64
N GLY A 437 2.98 -14.72 -3.13
CA GLY A 437 4.35 -15.17 -3.22
C GLY A 437 4.96 -15.69 -1.91
N LEU A 438 4.17 -15.83 -0.84
CA LEU A 438 4.65 -16.41 0.42
C LEU A 438 5.05 -17.88 0.28
N ASP A 439 4.38 -18.66 -0.57
CA ASP A 439 4.78 -20.04 -0.91
C ASP A 439 6.14 -20.07 -1.61
N SER A 440 6.38 -19.19 -2.58
CA SER A 440 7.69 -19.03 -3.23
C SER A 440 8.78 -18.62 -2.22
N PHE A 441 8.49 -17.65 -1.35
CA PHE A 441 9.40 -17.21 -0.30
C PHE A 441 9.81 -18.34 0.64
N ARG A 442 8.85 -19.20 1.06
CA ARG A 442 9.11 -20.35 1.93
C ARG A 442 9.85 -21.49 1.22
N ALA A 443 9.53 -21.73 -0.05
CA ALA A 443 10.12 -22.82 -0.83
C ALA A 443 11.52 -22.50 -1.35
N ASN A 444 11.81 -21.24 -1.65
CA ASN A 444 13.04 -20.84 -2.35
C ASN A 444 13.94 -19.92 -1.53
N GLY A 445 13.50 -19.44 -0.37
CA GLY A 445 14.22 -18.43 0.42
C GLY A 445 14.22 -17.04 -0.22
N LEU A 446 13.32 -16.79 -1.16
CA LEU A 446 13.01 -15.49 -1.78
C LEU A 446 11.73 -15.66 -2.59
N VAL A 447 11.10 -14.57 -2.95
CA VAL A 447 10.04 -14.55 -3.95
C VAL A 447 10.69 -14.51 -5.34
N LEU A 448 10.44 -15.51 -6.16
CA LEU A 448 10.93 -15.53 -7.54
C LEU A 448 10.06 -14.64 -8.42
N ALA A 449 10.68 -13.92 -9.35
CA ALA A 449 9.92 -13.11 -10.33
C ALA A 449 9.12 -13.98 -11.31
N ASP A 450 9.45 -15.27 -11.40
CA ASP A 450 8.68 -16.28 -12.13
C ASP A 450 7.32 -16.54 -11.48
N ASP A 451 7.24 -16.47 -10.15
CA ASP A 451 6.08 -16.88 -9.37
C ASP A 451 5.17 -15.68 -9.05
N GLU A 452 5.78 -14.52 -8.72
CA GLU A 452 5.01 -13.38 -8.21
C GLU A 452 5.67 -12.04 -8.57
N HIS A 453 4.84 -11.02 -8.84
CA HIS A 453 5.30 -9.65 -9.04
C HIS A 453 5.76 -9.02 -7.71
N GLU A 454 6.46 -7.86 -7.81
CA GLU A 454 7.03 -7.14 -6.66
C GLU A 454 7.99 -8.01 -5.84
N SER A 455 8.62 -8.96 -6.51
CA SER A 455 9.36 -10.06 -5.92
C SER A 455 10.48 -9.61 -4.99
N VAL A 456 11.19 -8.52 -5.31
CA VAL A 456 12.23 -7.94 -4.46
C VAL A 456 11.63 -7.33 -3.21
N SER A 457 10.66 -6.45 -3.37
CA SER A 457 9.99 -5.77 -2.25
C SER A 457 9.35 -6.77 -1.30
N LYS A 458 8.59 -7.75 -1.84
CA LYS A 458 7.97 -8.83 -1.04
C LYS A 458 9.01 -9.66 -0.29
N THR A 459 10.15 -9.99 -0.91
CA THR A 459 11.22 -10.72 -0.23
C THR A 459 11.76 -9.93 0.97
N LEU A 460 11.96 -8.63 0.81
CA LEU A 460 12.50 -7.77 1.87
C LEU A 460 11.50 -7.56 3.01
N GLU A 461 10.24 -7.26 2.69
CA GLU A 461 9.18 -7.07 3.67
C GLU A 461 8.91 -8.36 4.45
N TYR A 462 8.75 -9.51 3.78
CA TYR A 462 8.56 -10.79 4.45
C TYR A 462 9.73 -11.20 5.34
N ALA A 463 10.96 -10.85 4.96
CA ALA A 463 12.14 -11.10 5.80
C ALA A 463 12.10 -10.27 7.08
N TYR A 464 11.62 -9.03 7.02
CA TYR A 464 11.43 -8.19 8.18
C TYR A 464 10.25 -8.64 9.05
N ASP A 465 9.11 -8.96 8.44
CA ASP A 465 7.95 -9.51 9.14
C ASP A 465 8.33 -10.79 9.90
N ASP A 466 9.09 -11.68 9.26
CA ASP A 466 9.60 -12.90 9.89
C ASP A 466 10.50 -12.61 11.09
N TRP A 467 11.35 -11.59 11.00
CA TRP A 467 12.12 -11.16 12.17
C TRP A 467 11.20 -10.72 13.31
N CYS A 468 10.13 -10.01 13.01
CA CYS A 468 9.14 -9.60 14.01
C CYS A 468 8.46 -10.82 14.65
N VAL A 469 8.06 -11.82 13.83
CA VAL A 469 7.51 -13.09 14.33
C VAL A 469 8.51 -13.79 15.27
N ALA A 470 9.81 -13.78 14.91
CA ALA A 470 10.84 -14.35 15.78
C ALA A 470 10.90 -13.64 17.14
N GLN A 471 10.79 -12.29 17.18
CA GLN A 471 10.79 -11.57 18.46
C GLN A 471 9.60 -11.97 19.34
N VAL A 472 8.39 -12.10 18.74
CA VAL A 472 7.19 -12.56 19.46
C VAL A 472 7.36 -14.01 19.93
N ALA A 473 7.90 -14.90 19.08
CA ALA A 473 8.19 -16.28 19.43
C ALA A 473 9.16 -16.40 20.60
N ARG A 474 10.22 -15.58 20.60
CA ARG A 474 11.18 -15.50 21.72
C ARG A 474 10.50 -15.03 22.99
N TYR A 475 9.62 -14.03 22.91
CA TYR A 475 8.87 -13.54 24.08
C TYR A 475 8.00 -14.63 24.70
N VAL A 476 7.29 -15.42 23.90
CA VAL A 476 6.46 -16.55 24.34
C VAL A 476 7.29 -17.77 24.78
N GLY A 477 8.59 -17.82 24.45
CA GLY A 477 9.48 -18.95 24.77
C GLY A 477 9.49 -20.07 23.73
N ARG A 478 8.91 -19.85 22.53
CA ARG A 478 8.91 -20.80 21.40
C ARG A 478 10.20 -20.68 20.60
N MET A 479 11.29 -21.22 21.18
CA MET A 479 12.62 -21.13 20.59
C MET A 479 12.74 -21.87 19.26
N ASP A 480 11.94 -22.91 19.02
CA ASP A 480 11.83 -23.61 17.75
C ASP A 480 11.37 -22.66 16.61
N LEU A 481 10.35 -21.83 16.87
CA LEU A 481 9.87 -20.82 15.94
C LEU A 481 10.87 -19.66 15.84
N TYR A 482 11.45 -19.23 16.97
CA TYR A 482 12.47 -18.18 16.97
C TYR A 482 13.61 -18.50 15.99
N GLU A 483 14.20 -19.70 16.08
CA GLU A 483 15.31 -20.11 15.21
C GLU A 483 14.89 -20.19 13.74
N ALA A 484 13.71 -20.74 13.47
CA ALA A 484 13.19 -20.85 12.11
C ALA A 484 12.97 -19.48 11.46
N TYR A 485 12.29 -18.56 12.16
CA TYR A 485 11.99 -17.23 11.65
C TYR A 485 13.22 -16.30 11.63
N MET A 486 14.18 -16.44 12.55
CA MET A 486 15.47 -15.76 12.46
C MET A 486 16.31 -16.23 11.28
N SER A 487 16.12 -17.44 10.80
CA SER A 487 16.76 -17.91 9.57
C SER A 487 16.14 -17.24 8.35
N SER A 488 14.81 -17.23 8.24
CA SER A 488 14.11 -16.60 7.10
C SER A 488 14.21 -15.06 7.11
N ALA A 489 14.39 -14.44 8.27
CA ALA A 489 14.72 -13.01 8.38
C ALA A 489 15.99 -12.60 7.61
N GLN A 490 16.84 -13.56 7.22
CA GLN A 490 18.05 -13.33 6.45
C GLN A 490 17.89 -13.54 4.94
N TYR A 491 16.69 -13.92 4.47
CA TYR A 491 16.45 -14.22 3.05
C TYR A 491 16.62 -13.01 2.12
N TRP A 492 16.63 -11.77 2.66
CA TRP A 492 17.03 -10.57 1.92
C TRP A 492 18.38 -10.73 1.20
N ARG A 493 19.30 -11.59 1.72
CA ARG A 493 20.60 -11.86 1.13
C ARG A 493 20.51 -12.59 -0.21
N ASN A 494 19.41 -13.28 -0.51
CA ASN A 494 19.20 -13.98 -1.78
C ASN A 494 18.82 -13.05 -2.93
N VAL A 495 18.36 -11.83 -2.62
CA VAL A 495 18.09 -10.78 -3.61
C VAL A 495 19.16 -9.69 -3.63
N PHE A 496 20.13 -9.69 -2.69
CA PHE A 496 21.27 -8.79 -2.72
C PHE A 496 22.29 -9.24 -3.75
N ASP A 497 22.55 -8.40 -4.75
CA ASP A 497 23.59 -8.64 -5.76
C ASP A 497 24.87 -7.90 -5.37
N PRO A 498 25.92 -8.64 -4.95
CA PRO A 498 27.17 -8.02 -4.53
C PRO A 498 27.94 -7.32 -5.66
N ALA A 499 27.66 -7.65 -6.93
CA ALA A 499 28.30 -7.04 -8.07
C ALA A 499 27.81 -5.61 -8.33
N THR A 500 26.54 -5.33 -8.02
CA THR A 500 25.93 -4.01 -8.21
C THR A 500 25.70 -3.26 -6.88
N GLY A 501 25.66 -3.97 -5.75
CA GLY A 501 25.30 -3.45 -4.45
C GLY A 501 23.82 -3.09 -4.32
N PHE A 502 22.94 -3.63 -5.17
CA PHE A 502 21.50 -3.44 -5.13
C PHE A 502 20.76 -4.75 -4.85
N MET A 503 19.53 -4.63 -4.34
CA MET A 503 18.58 -5.72 -4.30
C MET A 503 18.01 -5.91 -5.70
N ARG A 504 18.07 -7.13 -6.25
CA ARG A 504 17.65 -7.45 -7.61
C ARG A 504 16.77 -8.68 -7.64
N ALA A 505 15.84 -8.70 -8.57
CA ALA A 505 14.97 -9.85 -8.81
C ALA A 505 15.74 -11.06 -9.39
N ARG A 506 15.18 -12.24 -9.12
CA ARG A 506 15.65 -13.51 -9.68
C ARG A 506 14.57 -14.04 -10.61
N LEU A 507 14.94 -14.24 -11.87
CA LEU A 507 14.07 -14.79 -12.92
C LEU A 507 14.76 -16.00 -13.55
N ASN A 508 14.08 -17.12 -13.60
CA ASN A 508 14.60 -18.38 -14.13
C ASN A 508 16.02 -18.73 -13.60
N GLY A 509 16.17 -18.56 -12.26
CA GLY A 509 17.45 -18.87 -11.58
C GLY A 509 18.60 -17.88 -11.84
N ARG A 510 18.37 -16.82 -12.58
CA ARG A 510 19.36 -15.78 -12.94
C ARG A 510 19.00 -14.45 -12.28
N TRP A 511 19.96 -13.51 -12.26
CA TRP A 511 19.64 -12.12 -11.99
C TRP A 511 18.83 -11.54 -13.14
N PHE A 512 17.73 -10.85 -12.81
CA PHE A 512 16.90 -10.15 -13.80
C PHE A 512 17.73 -9.14 -14.58
N THR A 513 17.71 -9.22 -15.91
CA THR A 513 18.49 -8.36 -16.83
C THR A 513 17.63 -7.91 -18.01
N PRO A 514 17.90 -6.71 -18.58
CA PRO A 514 18.89 -5.71 -18.16
C PRO A 514 18.54 -5.07 -16.82
N PHE A 515 19.51 -4.48 -16.12
CA PHE A 515 19.31 -3.85 -14.83
C PHE A 515 19.67 -2.35 -14.88
N ASP A 516 18.71 -1.49 -14.62
CA ASP A 516 18.89 -0.07 -14.33
C ASP A 516 18.28 0.19 -12.95
N PRO A 517 19.05 0.66 -11.95
CA PRO A 517 18.53 0.88 -10.60
C PRO A 517 17.49 1.99 -10.50
N ARG A 518 17.32 2.81 -11.55
CA ARG A 518 16.29 3.85 -11.65
C ARG A 518 14.99 3.36 -12.28
N GLU A 519 15.00 2.11 -12.77
CA GLU A 519 13.83 1.57 -13.46
C GLU A 519 12.71 1.24 -12.49
N VAL A 520 11.58 1.89 -12.68
CA VAL A 520 10.31 1.53 -12.03
C VAL A 520 9.69 0.40 -12.81
N ASN A 521 9.71 -0.80 -12.25
CA ASN A 521 9.21 -2.02 -12.91
C ASN A 521 8.42 -2.91 -11.93
N ASN A 522 7.98 -4.07 -12.39
CA ASN A 522 7.13 -4.95 -11.61
C ASN A 522 7.86 -5.77 -10.52
N ASN A 523 9.13 -5.53 -10.26
CA ASN A 523 9.88 -6.20 -9.20
C ASN A 523 9.91 -5.42 -7.88
N TYR A 524 9.51 -4.15 -7.90
CA TYR A 524 9.49 -3.26 -6.75
C TYR A 524 8.09 -2.65 -6.58
N THR A 525 7.60 -2.63 -5.36
CA THR A 525 6.33 -2.00 -5.00
C THR A 525 6.51 -0.50 -5.00
N GLU A 526 5.79 0.19 -5.90
CA GLU A 526 5.74 1.66 -5.99
C GLU A 526 7.11 2.34 -5.93
N ALA A 527 8.15 1.68 -6.44
CA ALA A 527 9.53 2.10 -6.25
C ALA A 527 10.44 1.59 -7.37
N ASN A 528 11.72 1.89 -7.21
CA ASN A 528 12.82 1.29 -7.97
C ASN A 528 13.87 0.70 -7.03
N ALA A 529 14.97 0.19 -7.57
CA ALA A 529 16.01 -0.43 -6.78
C ALA A 529 16.70 0.54 -5.80
N TRP A 530 16.74 1.84 -6.08
CA TRP A 530 17.31 2.82 -5.16
C TRP A 530 16.52 2.90 -3.86
N GLN A 531 15.19 3.00 -3.93
CA GLN A 531 14.33 3.17 -2.76
C GLN A 531 14.25 1.89 -1.92
N TYR A 532 14.16 0.71 -2.57
CA TYR A 532 13.97 -0.54 -1.82
C TYR A 532 15.25 -1.24 -1.36
N SER A 533 16.42 -1.02 -2.02
CA SER A 533 17.62 -1.77 -1.66
C SER A 533 18.18 -1.52 -0.27
N LEU A 534 17.69 -0.50 0.42
CA LEU A 534 18.08 -0.16 1.79
C LEU A 534 17.06 -0.64 2.85
N PHE A 535 15.98 -1.31 2.44
CA PHE A 535 14.96 -1.81 3.36
C PHE A 535 15.38 -3.16 3.96
N VAL A 536 16.24 -3.11 4.95
CA VAL A 536 16.65 -4.26 5.80
C VAL A 536 16.71 -3.80 7.26
N PRO A 537 15.58 -3.31 7.83
CA PRO A 537 15.60 -2.69 9.14
C PRO A 537 16.06 -3.64 10.25
N GLN A 538 15.80 -4.94 10.12
CA GLN A 538 16.17 -5.98 11.09
C GLN A 538 17.67 -6.32 11.11
N ASP A 539 18.43 -6.03 10.06
CA ASP A 539 19.86 -6.41 9.96
C ASP A 539 20.68 -5.32 9.25
N ILE A 540 20.55 -4.07 9.69
CA ILE A 540 21.27 -2.91 9.12
C ILE A 540 22.79 -3.13 9.19
N ALA A 541 23.29 -3.73 10.25
CA ALA A 541 24.70 -4.07 10.37
C ALA A 541 25.14 -5.10 9.30
N GLY A 542 24.32 -6.10 9.03
CA GLY A 542 24.55 -7.09 7.98
C GLY A 542 24.49 -6.48 6.57
N LEU A 543 23.57 -5.54 6.34
CA LEU A 543 23.50 -4.78 5.08
C LEU A 543 24.75 -3.90 4.91
N THR A 544 25.14 -3.18 5.96
CA THR A 544 26.35 -2.34 5.95
C THR A 544 27.59 -3.15 5.60
N GLU A 545 27.75 -4.34 6.20
CA GLU A 545 28.85 -5.26 5.86
C GLU A 545 28.78 -5.73 4.40
N ALA A 546 27.58 -6.09 3.92
CA ALA A 546 27.40 -6.55 2.55
C ALA A 546 27.73 -5.47 1.51
N LEU A 547 27.49 -4.21 1.84
CA LEU A 547 27.88 -3.05 1.02
C LEU A 547 29.39 -2.76 1.05
N GLY A 548 30.13 -3.28 2.03
CA GLY A 548 31.58 -3.07 2.17
C GLY A 548 32.00 -2.24 3.39
N GLY A 549 31.09 -2.01 4.32
CA GLY A 549 31.35 -1.31 5.57
C GLY A 549 30.69 0.09 5.70
N PRO A 550 30.88 0.76 6.81
CA PRO A 550 30.25 2.06 7.10
C PRO A 550 30.53 3.15 6.06
N GLU A 551 31.76 3.22 5.53
CA GLU A 551 32.15 4.19 4.51
C GLU A 551 31.44 3.91 3.17
N ALA A 552 31.22 2.63 2.83
CA ALA A 552 30.48 2.25 1.64
C ALA A 552 28.99 2.56 1.77
N LEU A 553 28.41 2.37 2.96
CA LEU A 553 27.06 2.80 3.27
C LEU A 553 26.90 4.32 3.13
N GLU A 554 27.85 5.12 3.69
CA GLU A 554 27.85 6.58 3.52
C GLU A 554 27.85 6.97 2.04
N GLN A 555 28.77 6.38 1.25
CA GLN A 555 28.86 6.65 -0.19
C GLN A 555 27.58 6.28 -0.93
N ARG A 556 26.94 5.17 -0.54
CA ARG A 556 25.68 4.73 -1.11
C ARG A 556 24.55 5.73 -0.84
N LEU A 557 24.45 6.23 0.40
CA LEU A 557 23.47 7.25 0.80
C LEU A 557 23.74 8.57 0.07
N ASP A 558 25.00 9.03 0.04
CA ASP A 558 25.38 10.25 -0.69
C ASP A 558 25.03 10.14 -2.18
N ALA A 559 25.30 8.98 -2.80
CA ALA A 559 24.97 8.72 -4.19
C ALA A 559 23.44 8.76 -4.43
N MET A 560 22.63 8.21 -3.54
CA MET A 560 21.16 8.26 -3.64
C MET A 560 20.64 9.69 -3.59
N PHE A 561 21.04 10.47 -2.59
CA PHE A 561 20.60 11.86 -2.44
C PHE A 561 21.18 12.81 -3.49
N GLY A 562 22.27 12.45 -4.14
CA GLY A 562 22.93 13.23 -5.19
C GLY A 562 22.67 12.75 -6.63
N ALA A 563 21.87 11.70 -6.80
CA ALA A 563 21.56 11.14 -8.12
C ALA A 563 20.63 12.05 -8.93
N ASP A 564 20.58 11.79 -10.25
CA ASP A 564 19.55 12.38 -11.11
C ASP A 564 18.15 11.86 -10.67
N GLU A 565 17.19 12.76 -10.56
CA GLU A 565 15.81 12.45 -10.17
C GLU A 565 15.03 11.69 -11.25
N ALA A 566 15.48 11.67 -12.51
CA ALA A 566 14.78 11.00 -13.59
C ALA A 566 14.69 9.50 -13.35
N ASN A 567 13.47 8.97 -13.34
CA ASN A 567 13.20 7.53 -13.38
C ASN A 567 13.26 7.02 -14.82
N THR A 568 13.50 5.73 -14.97
CA THR A 568 13.25 4.97 -16.19
C THR A 568 12.12 3.96 -15.94
N GLY A 569 11.63 3.30 -16.98
CA GLY A 569 10.53 2.35 -16.86
C GLY A 569 9.14 3.01 -16.84
N ARG A 570 8.24 2.51 -16.00
CA ARG A 570 6.86 3.04 -15.89
C ARG A 570 6.78 4.31 -15.06
N THR A 571 5.71 5.08 -15.25
CA THR A 571 5.34 6.15 -14.33
C THR A 571 4.69 5.56 -13.09
N GLN A 572 5.06 6.08 -11.91
CA GLN A 572 4.47 5.71 -10.63
C GLN A 572 4.11 7.00 -9.89
N ALA A 573 2.82 7.15 -9.55
CA ALA A 573 2.28 8.37 -8.96
C ALA A 573 2.83 8.64 -7.55
N ASP A 574 3.12 7.57 -6.81
CA ASP A 574 3.56 7.65 -5.42
C ASP A 574 5.02 8.08 -5.24
N ILE A 575 5.84 8.01 -6.30
CA ILE A 575 7.24 8.45 -6.23
C ILE A 575 7.32 9.98 -6.30
N THR A 576 7.05 10.64 -5.20
CA THR A 576 7.02 12.10 -5.03
C THR A 576 7.95 12.58 -3.92
N GLY A 577 8.05 13.90 -3.69
CA GLY A 577 8.89 14.47 -2.64
C GLY A 577 10.37 14.10 -2.79
N ARG A 578 10.94 14.32 -3.97
CA ARG A 578 12.23 13.75 -4.35
C ARG A 578 13.42 14.64 -3.97
N ILE A 579 14.48 13.98 -3.53
CA ILE A 579 15.84 14.54 -3.38
C ILE A 579 16.79 13.51 -3.98
N GLY A 580 17.18 13.68 -5.24
CA GLY A 580 17.83 12.64 -6.01
C GLY A 580 16.93 11.43 -6.24
N GLN A 581 17.36 10.23 -5.85
CA GLN A 581 16.54 9.02 -5.89
C GLN A 581 15.85 8.69 -4.57
N TYR A 582 16.05 9.49 -3.53
CA TYR A 582 15.23 9.48 -2.32
C TYR A 582 13.84 10.04 -2.62
N ALA A 583 12.78 9.42 -2.13
CA ALA A 583 11.39 9.84 -2.33
C ALA A 583 10.66 9.88 -0.99
N GLN A 584 10.51 11.07 -0.38
CA GLN A 584 9.81 11.24 0.90
C GLN A 584 8.33 10.92 0.80
N GLY A 585 7.73 11.12 -0.38
CA GLY A 585 6.31 10.89 -0.59
C GLY A 585 5.90 9.42 -0.65
N ASN A 586 6.84 8.48 -0.43
CA ASN A 586 6.51 7.05 -0.35
C ASN A 586 7.34 6.32 0.72
N GLU A 587 6.75 5.37 1.39
CA GLU A 587 7.20 4.70 2.61
C GLU A 587 8.55 3.98 2.52
N PRO A 588 8.94 3.35 1.40
CA PRO A 588 10.24 2.68 1.29
C PRO A 588 11.44 3.58 1.61
N SER A 589 11.29 4.89 1.47
CA SER A 589 12.36 5.87 1.73
C SER A 589 12.40 6.39 3.18
N HIS A 590 11.33 6.27 3.96
CA HIS A 590 11.15 6.98 5.23
C HIS A 590 12.26 6.75 6.26
N HIS A 591 12.89 5.58 6.29
CA HIS A 591 13.98 5.26 7.23
C HIS A 591 15.38 5.66 6.71
N VAL A 592 15.51 5.95 5.40
CA VAL A 592 16.81 6.01 4.71
C VAL A 592 17.72 7.13 5.25
N ALA A 593 17.16 8.32 5.52
CA ALA A 593 17.96 9.43 6.05
C ALA A 593 18.60 9.10 7.42
N TYR A 594 18.00 8.20 8.18
CA TYR A 594 18.49 7.77 9.50
C TYR A 594 19.60 6.72 9.40
N LEU A 595 19.80 6.09 8.25
CA LEU A 595 20.87 5.13 8.04
C LEU A 595 22.28 5.76 8.10
N TYR A 596 22.40 7.08 7.97
CA TYR A 596 23.66 7.76 8.21
C TYR A 596 24.20 7.58 9.64
N ASP A 597 23.35 7.34 10.64
CA ASP A 597 23.82 7.03 11.99
C ASP A 597 24.62 5.71 12.03
N PHE A 598 24.22 4.72 11.22
CA PHE A 598 24.92 3.43 11.09
C PHE A 598 26.21 3.53 10.25
N ALA A 599 26.32 4.56 9.46
CA ALA A 599 27.58 4.95 8.78
C ALA A 599 28.49 5.82 9.69
N GLY A 600 28.10 6.09 10.95
CA GLY A 600 28.85 6.97 11.85
C GLY A 600 28.79 8.46 11.47
N ARG A 601 27.76 8.88 10.70
CA ARG A 601 27.62 10.24 10.17
C ARG A 601 26.32 10.94 10.67
N PRO A 602 26.16 11.14 11.99
CA PRO A 602 24.99 11.83 12.53
C PRO A 602 24.87 13.29 12.04
N ASP A 603 25.98 13.91 11.63
CA ASP A 603 25.99 15.22 10.98
C ASP A 603 25.21 15.23 9.67
N LYS A 604 25.42 14.20 8.83
CA LYS A 604 24.69 14.06 7.55
C LYS A 604 23.24 13.68 7.78
N ARG A 605 22.96 12.79 8.73
CA ARG A 605 21.57 12.49 9.13
C ARG A 605 20.82 13.77 9.48
N GLN A 606 21.39 14.59 10.39
CA GLN A 606 20.76 15.83 10.79
C GLN A 606 20.52 16.76 9.61
N ALA A 607 21.52 16.98 8.76
CA ALA A 607 21.39 17.85 7.59
C ALA A 607 20.31 17.37 6.60
N ARG A 608 20.18 16.03 6.38
CA ARG A 608 19.15 15.49 5.49
C ARG A 608 17.76 15.54 6.09
N VAL A 609 17.61 15.21 7.37
CA VAL A 609 16.32 15.32 8.07
C VAL A 609 15.85 16.76 8.10
N GLU A 610 16.72 17.74 8.43
CA GLU A 610 16.40 19.16 8.38
C GLU A 610 16.01 19.59 6.95
N GLN A 611 16.75 19.17 5.93
CA GLN A 611 16.40 19.44 4.54
C GLN A 611 14.99 18.96 4.21
N ILE A 612 14.64 17.72 4.55
CA ILE A 612 13.32 17.13 4.29
C ILE A 612 12.23 17.93 5.03
N LEU A 613 12.40 18.19 6.33
CA LEU A 613 11.45 18.94 7.15
C LEU A 613 11.18 20.36 6.60
N GLU A 614 12.21 21.01 6.06
CA GLU A 614 12.09 22.41 5.60
C GLU A 614 11.63 22.53 4.14
N THR A 615 11.92 21.55 3.30
CA THR A 615 11.65 21.69 1.86
C THR A 615 10.46 20.88 1.35
N LEU A 616 10.07 19.83 2.07
CA LEU A 616 9.02 18.91 1.62
C LEU A 616 7.73 18.97 2.46
N TYR A 617 7.70 19.82 3.48
CA TYR A 617 6.51 20.06 4.30
C TYR A 617 6.25 21.56 4.45
N THR A 618 5.01 21.98 4.22
CA THR A 618 4.58 23.38 4.39
C THR A 618 3.24 23.47 5.12
N SER A 619 2.80 24.66 5.49
CA SER A 619 1.47 24.90 6.05
C SER A 619 0.41 25.29 5.01
N ALA A 620 0.72 25.22 3.71
CA ALA A 620 -0.18 25.47 2.59
C ALA A 620 -1.03 24.23 2.26
N PRO A 621 -2.08 24.33 1.45
CA PRO A 621 -2.89 23.16 1.05
C PRO A 621 -2.11 22.06 0.34
N ASP A 622 -1.06 22.40 -0.44
CA ASP A 622 -0.10 21.46 -1.06
C ASP A 622 1.06 21.09 -0.13
N GLY A 623 0.87 21.21 1.17
CA GLY A 623 1.94 21.12 2.18
C GLY A 623 2.43 19.72 2.51
N LEU A 624 1.90 18.67 1.86
CA LEU A 624 2.41 17.31 1.90
C LEU A 624 2.94 16.91 0.52
N CYS A 625 4.11 16.31 0.47
CA CYS A 625 4.78 15.99 -0.80
C CYS A 625 4.32 14.66 -1.43
N GLY A 626 3.38 13.95 -0.82
CA GLY A 626 2.76 12.69 -1.24
C GLY A 626 1.59 12.36 -0.34
N ASN A 627 1.05 11.15 -0.50
CA ASN A 627 -0.04 10.63 0.33
C ASN A 627 0.30 10.78 1.82
N ASP A 628 -0.66 11.22 2.63
CA ASP A 628 -0.47 11.24 4.10
C ASP A 628 -0.48 9.82 4.70
N ASP A 629 -1.09 8.88 3.98
CA ASP A 629 -1.22 7.45 4.29
C ASP A 629 -1.66 7.19 5.73
N CYS A 630 -2.89 7.63 6.00
CA CYS A 630 -3.55 7.46 7.30
C CYS A 630 -2.75 8.05 8.47
N GLY A 631 -1.97 9.10 8.23
CA GLY A 631 -1.16 9.77 9.24
C GLY A 631 0.32 9.40 9.24
N GLN A 632 0.75 8.43 8.41
CA GLN A 632 2.14 7.95 8.42
C GLN A 632 3.15 9.04 8.04
N MET A 633 2.91 9.82 6.97
CA MET A 633 3.78 10.92 6.57
C MET A 633 3.81 12.03 7.62
N SER A 634 2.67 12.32 8.22
CA SER A 634 2.54 13.27 9.31
C SER A 634 3.24 12.79 10.59
N ALA A 635 3.15 11.51 10.94
CA ALA A 635 3.87 10.92 12.06
C ALA A 635 5.39 10.97 11.86
N TRP A 636 5.85 10.74 10.61
CA TRP A 636 7.26 10.92 10.25
C TRP A 636 7.73 12.34 10.57
N TYR A 637 6.93 13.36 10.17
CA TYR A 637 7.24 14.77 10.47
C TYR A 637 7.31 15.01 11.98
N VAL A 638 6.30 14.56 12.75
CA VAL A 638 6.24 14.77 14.21
C VAL A 638 7.44 14.15 14.91
N LEU A 639 7.75 12.87 14.62
CA LEU A 639 8.88 12.17 15.24
C LEU A 639 10.22 12.79 14.84
N SER A 640 10.39 13.13 13.56
CA SER A 640 11.61 13.77 13.04
C SER A 640 11.83 15.16 13.65
N ALA A 641 10.77 15.94 13.82
CA ALA A 641 10.80 17.24 14.51
C ALA A 641 11.25 17.09 15.97
N LEU A 642 10.87 15.98 16.62
CA LEU A 642 11.30 15.65 17.98
C LEU A 642 12.71 15.02 18.03
N GLY A 643 13.40 14.91 16.88
CA GLY A 643 14.77 14.39 16.78
C GLY A 643 14.89 12.89 16.96
N ARG A 644 13.84 12.12 16.67
CA ARG A 644 13.78 10.66 16.82
C ARG A 644 12.97 10.00 15.70
N TYR A 645 13.33 8.79 15.36
CA TYR A 645 12.61 7.96 14.38
C TYR A 645 12.86 6.47 14.65
N PRO A 646 11.82 5.61 14.62
CA PRO A 646 11.97 4.17 14.83
C PRO A 646 12.42 3.50 13.53
N VAL A 647 13.72 3.35 13.31
CA VAL A 647 14.26 2.75 12.07
C VAL A 647 13.86 1.27 11.94
N CYS A 648 13.67 0.58 13.06
CA CYS A 648 13.24 -0.81 13.13
C CYS A 648 12.18 -0.95 14.23
N PRO A 649 10.89 -0.72 13.98
CA PRO A 649 9.84 -1.03 14.93
C PRO A 649 9.94 -2.48 15.42
N GLY A 650 9.74 -2.69 16.71
CA GLY A 650 10.02 -3.98 17.39
C GLY A 650 11.42 -4.10 17.99
N ASP A 651 12.34 -3.19 17.68
CA ASP A 651 13.70 -3.18 18.26
C ASP A 651 13.93 -2.01 19.21
N VAL A 652 13.13 -1.90 20.24
CA VAL A 652 13.27 -0.83 21.26
C VAL A 652 14.63 -0.90 22.00
N ALA A 653 15.26 -2.08 22.06
CA ALA A 653 16.54 -2.28 22.73
C ALA A 653 17.77 -1.94 21.87
N GLY A 654 17.58 -1.53 20.61
CA GLY A 654 18.65 -1.21 19.67
C GLY A 654 19.44 -2.45 19.22
N GLN A 655 18.83 -3.62 19.22
CA GLN A 655 19.46 -4.89 18.84
C GLN A 655 19.62 -5.03 17.31
N ALA A 656 18.84 -4.32 16.51
CA ALA A 656 19.02 -4.24 15.05
C ALA A 656 20.37 -3.65 14.64
N ILE A 657 21.00 -2.92 15.56
CA ILE A 657 22.39 -2.47 15.44
C ILE A 657 23.34 -3.66 15.58
N THR A 658 22.93 -4.75 16.24
CA THR A 658 23.75 -5.94 16.45
C THR A 658 23.54 -6.86 15.25
N ARG A 659 24.60 -7.07 14.48
CA ARG A 659 24.59 -7.98 13.36
C ARG A 659 23.93 -9.32 13.67
N ILE A 660 22.95 -9.72 12.85
CA ILE A 660 22.41 -11.09 12.92
C ILE A 660 23.51 -12.04 12.40
N PRO A 661 23.94 -13.03 13.20
CA PRO A 661 24.89 -14.04 12.74
C PRO A 661 24.34 -14.74 11.48
N LYS A 662 25.13 -14.77 10.41
CA LYS A 662 24.73 -15.40 9.15
C LYS A 662 24.57 -16.91 9.36
N THR A 663 23.34 -17.39 9.34
CA THR A 663 23.02 -18.83 9.47
C THR A 663 22.66 -19.49 8.15
N ILE A 664 22.30 -18.73 7.14
CA ILE A 664 21.95 -19.23 5.80
C ILE A 664 23.18 -19.30 4.89
N VAL A 665 23.11 -20.13 3.85
CA VAL A 665 23.94 -20.09 2.65
C VAL A 665 23.07 -19.47 1.56
N THR A 666 23.57 -18.46 0.84
CA THR A 666 22.82 -17.79 -0.21
C THR A 666 22.65 -18.65 -1.44
N ASN A 667 21.56 -18.46 -2.15
CA ASN A 667 21.24 -19.23 -3.35
C ASN A 667 22.23 -18.88 -4.47
N PRO A 668 22.77 -19.88 -5.20
CA PRO A 668 23.61 -19.61 -6.36
C PRO A 668 22.78 -18.98 -7.49
N ALA A 669 23.45 -18.39 -8.46
CA ALA A 669 22.85 -17.84 -9.67
C ALA A 669 23.47 -18.45 -10.90
N PHE A 670 22.63 -18.80 -11.89
CA PHE A 670 23.11 -19.13 -13.23
C PHE A 670 23.45 -17.85 -13.99
N GLU A 671 24.52 -17.90 -14.76
CA GLU A 671 24.96 -16.82 -15.66
C GLU A 671 25.08 -17.37 -17.08
N MET A 672 24.32 -16.79 -17.99
CA MET A 672 24.27 -17.17 -19.40
C MET A 672 23.70 -16.03 -20.23
N ALA A 673 23.87 -16.07 -21.54
CA ALA A 673 23.45 -15.00 -22.44
C ALA A 673 21.92 -14.83 -22.51
N GLY A 674 21.16 -15.88 -22.23
CA GLY A 674 19.69 -15.90 -22.25
C GLY A 674 19.18 -17.29 -21.91
N ASP A 675 17.86 -17.44 -21.85
CA ASP A 675 17.18 -18.73 -21.60
C ASP A 675 16.99 -19.54 -22.89
N ILE A 676 17.24 -18.89 -24.02
CA ILE A 676 16.96 -19.38 -25.37
C ILE A 676 18.26 -19.45 -26.13
N PHE A 677 18.51 -20.54 -26.83
CA PHE A 677 19.68 -20.70 -27.66
C PHE A 677 19.35 -21.47 -28.96
N ALA A 678 20.22 -21.30 -29.95
CA ALA A 678 20.03 -21.97 -31.22
C ALA A 678 20.88 -23.25 -31.35
N ASP A 679 22.19 -23.14 -31.11
CA ASP A 679 23.13 -24.24 -31.30
C ASP A 679 23.69 -24.77 -29.99
N SER A 680 24.07 -23.85 -29.12
CA SER A 680 24.64 -24.17 -27.81
C SER A 680 24.56 -22.95 -26.89
N LEU A 681 24.50 -23.20 -25.58
CA LEU A 681 24.51 -22.17 -24.55
C LEU A 681 25.61 -22.46 -23.55
N ARG A 682 26.53 -21.46 -23.35
CA ARG A 682 27.50 -21.52 -22.29
C ARG A 682 26.90 -21.04 -20.99
N VAL A 683 27.05 -21.84 -19.95
CA VAL A 683 26.50 -21.61 -18.62
C VAL A 683 27.62 -21.56 -17.59
N SER A 684 27.62 -20.55 -16.74
CA SER A 684 28.37 -20.50 -15.49
C SER A 684 27.46 -20.38 -14.30
N ILE A 685 27.95 -20.71 -13.11
CA ILE A 685 27.18 -20.65 -11.86
C ILE A 685 28.03 -19.87 -10.87
N THR A 686 27.40 -18.83 -10.25
CA THR A 686 28.03 -18.01 -9.22
C THR A 686 27.35 -18.20 -7.89
N GLY A 687 28.09 -18.11 -6.81
CA GLY A 687 27.58 -18.30 -5.45
C GLY A 687 28.71 -18.41 -4.44
N GLU A 688 28.35 -18.58 -3.17
CA GLU A 688 29.29 -18.76 -2.07
C GLU A 688 29.56 -20.24 -1.77
N GLY A 689 30.74 -20.54 -1.26
CA GLY A 689 31.10 -21.91 -0.86
C GLY A 689 31.25 -22.90 -2.01
N GLU A 690 30.98 -24.18 -1.75
CA GLU A 690 31.01 -25.24 -2.75
C GLU A 690 29.70 -25.28 -3.51
N ILE A 691 29.72 -25.11 -4.82
CA ILE A 691 28.54 -25.19 -5.68
C ILE A 691 28.39 -26.60 -6.23
N TRP A 692 27.18 -27.13 -6.15
CA TRP A 692 26.79 -28.43 -6.71
C TRP A 692 25.67 -28.19 -7.73
N TYR A 693 25.71 -28.90 -8.87
CA TYR A 693 24.71 -28.76 -9.91
C TYR A 693 24.36 -30.09 -10.57
N ARG A 694 23.22 -30.12 -11.22
CA ARG A 694 22.79 -31.22 -12.11
C ARG A 694 22.06 -30.68 -13.34
N ILE A 695 21.99 -31.51 -14.38
CA ILE A 695 21.25 -31.25 -15.62
C ILE A 695 20.17 -32.34 -15.76
N GLY A 696 18.92 -31.97 -15.92
CA GLY A 696 17.80 -32.91 -15.95
C GLY A 696 17.73 -33.76 -14.68
N ASP A 697 17.58 -35.05 -14.86
CA ASP A 697 17.45 -36.05 -13.77
C ASP A 697 18.78 -36.65 -13.33
N GLU A 698 19.94 -36.10 -13.78
CA GLU A 698 21.26 -36.57 -13.35
C GLU A 698 21.47 -36.36 -11.85
N ASP A 699 22.45 -37.08 -11.27
CA ASP A 699 22.87 -36.83 -9.89
C ASP A 699 23.61 -35.48 -9.76
N PHE A 700 23.50 -34.85 -8.60
CA PHE A 700 24.26 -33.64 -8.31
C PHE A 700 25.76 -33.93 -8.30
N ARG A 701 26.56 -33.06 -8.97
CA ARG A 701 28.02 -33.11 -9.05
C ARG A 701 28.64 -31.74 -8.68
N PRO A 702 29.86 -31.71 -8.19
CA PRO A 702 30.59 -30.47 -7.94
C PRO A 702 30.69 -29.61 -9.20
N TYR A 703 30.56 -28.29 -9.06
CA TYR A 703 30.78 -27.35 -10.13
C TYR A 703 32.25 -26.95 -10.20
N GLU A 704 32.92 -27.35 -11.26
CA GLU A 704 34.36 -27.10 -11.47
C GLU A 704 34.64 -25.93 -12.44
N GLY A 705 33.60 -25.40 -13.09
CA GLY A 705 33.73 -24.29 -14.03
C GLY A 705 32.63 -24.30 -15.11
N PRO A 706 32.63 -23.28 -15.99
CA PRO A 706 31.58 -23.14 -17.01
C PRO A 706 31.46 -24.38 -17.91
N PHE A 707 30.22 -24.76 -18.21
CA PHE A 707 29.88 -25.87 -19.12
C PHE A 707 28.98 -25.38 -20.27
N THR A 708 28.76 -26.24 -21.24
CA THR A 708 27.94 -25.92 -22.41
C THR A 708 26.78 -26.92 -22.53
N VAL A 709 25.58 -26.43 -22.76
CA VAL A 709 24.39 -27.23 -23.07
C VAL A 709 24.08 -27.13 -24.57
N TYR A 710 23.60 -28.22 -25.16
CA TYR A 710 23.34 -28.34 -26.60
C TYR A 710 21.87 -28.70 -26.88
N GLU A 711 21.11 -29.07 -25.84
CA GLU A 711 19.73 -29.50 -25.89
C GLU A 711 18.91 -28.77 -24.81
N PRO A 712 17.59 -28.60 -25.01
CA PRO A 712 16.71 -28.05 -23.98
C PRO A 712 16.83 -28.86 -22.70
N CYS A 713 17.02 -28.20 -21.58
CA CYS A 713 17.16 -28.87 -20.29
C CYS A 713 16.77 -27.99 -19.13
N THR A 714 16.48 -28.62 -18.02
CA THR A 714 16.42 -27.98 -16.71
C THR A 714 17.73 -28.18 -15.99
N MET A 715 18.25 -27.14 -15.38
CA MET A 715 19.44 -27.18 -14.55
C MET A 715 19.05 -26.81 -13.11
N GLU A 716 19.66 -27.47 -12.17
CA GLU A 716 19.50 -27.19 -10.75
C GLU A 716 20.85 -27.00 -10.09
N ALA A 717 20.96 -26.04 -9.17
CA ALA A 717 22.19 -25.81 -8.43
C ALA A 717 21.90 -25.41 -6.97
N TYR A 718 22.79 -25.79 -6.08
CA TYR A 718 22.83 -25.30 -4.71
C TYR A 718 24.24 -25.01 -4.25
N ALA A 719 24.38 -24.14 -3.26
CA ALA A 719 25.65 -23.83 -2.61
C ALA A 719 25.73 -24.53 -1.23
N ARG A 720 26.93 -24.88 -0.78
CA ARG A 720 27.18 -25.52 0.51
C ARG A 720 28.40 -24.91 1.22
N ILE A 721 28.25 -24.68 2.53
CA ILE A 721 29.34 -24.27 3.42
C ILE A 721 29.30 -25.19 4.65
N GLY A 722 30.25 -26.13 4.72
CA GLY A 722 30.24 -27.19 5.72
C GLY A 722 28.97 -28.06 5.61
N GLU A 723 28.20 -28.15 6.69
CA GLU A 723 26.93 -28.92 6.69
C GLU A 723 25.71 -28.09 6.19
N ARG A 724 25.85 -26.77 6.12
CA ARG A 724 24.74 -25.89 5.70
C ARG A 724 24.65 -25.85 4.18
N ARG A 725 23.42 -25.83 3.69
CA ARG A 725 23.07 -25.81 2.28
C ARG A 725 22.08 -24.68 1.98
N SER A 726 22.22 -24.05 0.81
CA SER A 726 21.23 -23.11 0.26
C SER A 726 19.97 -23.85 -0.21
N PHE A 727 18.92 -23.10 -0.52
CA PHE A 727 17.86 -23.61 -1.38
C PHE A 727 18.43 -23.97 -2.76
N THR A 728 17.68 -24.79 -3.50
CA THR A 728 18.05 -25.15 -4.86
C THR A 728 17.54 -24.09 -5.82
N THR A 729 18.45 -23.46 -6.55
CA THR A 729 18.12 -22.61 -7.69
C THR A 729 17.86 -23.48 -8.91
N ARG A 730 16.77 -23.21 -9.63
CA ARG A 730 16.38 -23.94 -10.83
C ARG A 730 16.40 -22.97 -12.02
N SER A 731 16.86 -23.46 -13.17
CA SER A 731 16.82 -22.74 -14.45
C SER A 731 16.46 -23.69 -15.58
N ALA A 732 15.55 -23.26 -16.45
CA ALA A 732 15.19 -23.99 -17.66
C ALA A 732 15.70 -23.24 -18.87
N VAL A 733 16.28 -23.97 -19.83
CA VAL A 733 16.78 -23.39 -21.09
C VAL A 733 16.16 -24.13 -22.27
N HIS A 734 15.92 -23.39 -23.32
CA HIS A 734 15.16 -23.87 -24.47
C HIS A 734 15.93 -23.65 -25.77
N GLN A 735 15.81 -24.59 -26.68
CA GLN A 735 16.40 -24.45 -27.99
C GLN A 735 15.31 -24.02 -28.98
N ILE A 736 15.51 -22.87 -29.61
CA ILE A 736 14.64 -22.45 -30.70
C ILE A 736 15.14 -23.02 -32.01
N ALA A 737 14.17 -23.46 -32.81
CA ALA A 737 14.49 -23.79 -34.19
C ALA A 737 14.78 -22.49 -34.95
N ARG A 738 15.99 -22.35 -35.49
CA ARG A 738 16.32 -21.26 -36.42
C ARG A 738 15.67 -21.45 -37.78
N ASP A 739 14.39 -21.80 -37.80
CA ASP A 739 13.63 -22.03 -39.00
C ASP A 739 12.79 -20.83 -39.43
N ARG A 740 12.79 -19.76 -38.64
CA ARG A 740 12.05 -18.54 -38.87
C ARG A 740 12.73 -17.30 -38.28
N ASP A 741 12.36 -16.14 -38.78
CA ASP A 741 12.71 -14.83 -38.23
C ASP A 741 11.43 -14.00 -38.08
N ILE A 742 11.47 -12.98 -37.19
CA ILE A 742 10.33 -12.06 -37.00
C ILE A 742 10.77 -10.61 -37.23
N ALA A 743 9.91 -9.84 -37.87
CA ALA A 743 10.04 -8.40 -38.00
C ALA A 743 8.81 -7.74 -37.40
N ILE A 744 8.94 -7.18 -36.21
CA ILE A 744 7.88 -6.42 -35.54
C ILE A 744 7.88 -4.99 -36.09
N ARG A 745 6.74 -4.55 -36.61
CA ARG A 745 6.57 -3.21 -37.18
C ARG A 745 6.05 -2.19 -36.21
N SER A 746 5.41 -2.66 -35.14
CA SER A 746 4.91 -1.86 -34.03
C SER A 746 5.97 -1.70 -32.94
N ARG A 747 5.85 -0.68 -32.12
CA ARG A 747 6.75 -0.46 -31.00
C ARG A 747 6.10 -0.90 -29.70
N TYR A 748 6.63 -1.95 -29.06
CA TYR A 748 6.18 -2.38 -27.73
C TYR A 748 6.76 -1.52 -26.61
N SER A 749 6.09 -1.54 -25.48
CA SER A 749 6.54 -0.90 -24.25
C SER A 749 7.83 -1.55 -23.72
N ARG A 750 8.79 -0.76 -23.32
CA ARG A 750 10.05 -1.26 -22.73
C ARG A 750 9.83 -2.09 -21.47
N GLN A 751 8.71 -1.88 -20.83
CA GLN A 751 8.29 -2.52 -19.60
C GLN A 751 7.74 -3.95 -19.84
N TYR A 752 7.19 -4.20 -21.03
CA TYR A 752 6.55 -5.47 -21.39
C TYR A 752 7.15 -5.97 -22.70
N THR A 753 8.27 -6.67 -22.61
CA THR A 753 9.08 -7.04 -23.76
C THR A 753 8.95 -8.50 -24.15
N ALA A 754 8.41 -9.38 -23.28
CA ALA A 754 8.43 -10.85 -23.48
C ALA A 754 9.79 -11.39 -23.95
N GLY A 755 10.89 -10.85 -23.45
CA GLY A 755 12.22 -11.28 -23.88
C GLY A 755 12.76 -10.61 -25.17
N GLY A 756 12.01 -9.69 -25.81
CA GLY A 756 12.40 -8.98 -27.04
C GLY A 756 11.67 -9.48 -28.27
N ASP A 757 12.17 -9.11 -29.45
CA ASP A 757 11.47 -9.40 -30.71
C ASP A 757 11.23 -10.90 -30.94
N GLU A 758 12.23 -11.74 -30.65
CA GLU A 758 12.13 -13.20 -30.80
C GLU A 758 11.19 -13.86 -29.79
N GLY A 759 10.84 -13.15 -28.69
CA GLY A 759 9.93 -13.65 -27.69
C GLY A 759 8.50 -13.93 -28.19
N LEU A 760 8.15 -13.48 -29.39
CA LEU A 760 6.87 -13.81 -30.02
C LEU A 760 6.93 -15.07 -30.93
N ILE A 761 8.08 -15.73 -31.04
CA ILE A 761 8.28 -16.94 -31.86
C ILE A 761 9.15 -17.97 -31.14
N ASP A 762 9.32 -17.85 -29.84
CA ASP A 762 10.20 -18.69 -29.03
C ASP A 762 9.51 -19.94 -28.45
N GLY A 763 8.17 -20.02 -28.59
CA GLY A 763 7.37 -21.13 -28.11
C GLY A 763 6.92 -20.99 -26.66
N PHE A 764 7.21 -19.86 -25.98
CA PHE A 764 6.77 -19.61 -24.61
C PHE A 764 5.42 -18.90 -24.60
N ARG A 765 4.63 -19.26 -23.58
CA ARG A 765 3.29 -18.69 -23.40
C ARG A 765 3.24 -17.85 -22.13
N GLY A 766 2.60 -16.71 -22.22
CA GLY A 766 2.29 -15.87 -21.08
C GLY A 766 1.27 -16.54 -20.15
N GLY A 767 1.47 -16.38 -18.84
CA GLY A 767 0.54 -16.85 -17.81
C GLY A 767 -0.57 -15.84 -17.49
N LEU A 768 -1.52 -16.24 -16.61
CA LEU A 768 -2.56 -15.35 -16.10
C LEU A 768 -1.99 -14.18 -15.26
N ASN A 769 -0.85 -14.39 -14.61
CA ASN A 769 -0.10 -13.30 -14.00
C ASN A 769 0.82 -12.65 -15.03
N TRP A 770 0.28 -11.75 -15.83
CA TRP A 770 1.02 -11.06 -16.89
C TRP A 770 2.21 -10.22 -16.39
N ARG A 771 2.25 -9.93 -15.08
CA ARG A 771 3.33 -9.14 -14.44
C ARG A 771 4.65 -9.90 -14.32
N THR A 772 4.62 -11.23 -14.49
CA THR A 772 5.83 -12.08 -14.44
C THR A 772 6.66 -12.08 -15.73
N GLY A 773 6.26 -11.32 -16.76
CA GLY A 773 7.11 -10.97 -17.91
C GLY A 773 6.88 -11.76 -19.21
N GLY A 774 5.95 -12.71 -19.26
CA GLY A 774 5.68 -13.53 -20.44
C GLY A 774 4.83 -12.86 -21.55
N TRP A 775 4.64 -11.54 -21.50
CA TRP A 775 3.78 -10.78 -22.41
C TRP A 775 4.49 -9.58 -23.00
N GLN A 776 4.29 -9.33 -24.28
CA GLN A 776 4.73 -8.13 -24.98
C GLN A 776 3.58 -7.14 -25.10
N GLY A 777 3.75 -5.91 -24.60
CA GLY A 777 2.67 -4.93 -24.44
C GLY A 777 2.77 -3.76 -25.42
N TYR A 778 1.63 -3.39 -26.06
CA TYR A 778 1.49 -2.32 -27.03
C TYR A 778 0.43 -1.31 -26.58
N GLN A 779 0.87 -0.12 -26.16
CA GLN A 779 -0.04 0.93 -25.71
C GLN A 779 -0.36 1.90 -26.84
N ASP A 780 -1.64 2.23 -27.03
CA ASP A 780 -2.14 3.16 -28.06
C ASP A 780 -1.62 2.86 -29.49
N THR A 781 -1.25 1.62 -29.73
CA THR A 781 -0.62 1.19 -30.96
C THR A 781 -1.21 -0.15 -31.40
N ASP A 782 -1.55 -0.26 -32.69
CA ASP A 782 -1.93 -1.54 -33.29
C ASP A 782 -0.70 -2.45 -33.37
N PHE A 783 -0.89 -3.73 -33.16
CA PHE A 783 0.19 -4.70 -33.33
C PHE A 783 0.30 -5.12 -34.80
N GLU A 784 1.51 -5.12 -35.34
CA GLU A 784 1.84 -5.70 -36.64
C GLU A 784 3.22 -6.37 -36.62
N ALA A 785 3.25 -7.65 -37.02
CA ALA A 785 4.49 -8.38 -37.22
C ALA A 785 4.44 -9.26 -38.46
N VAL A 786 5.65 -9.54 -39.02
CA VAL A 786 5.83 -10.46 -40.13
C VAL A 786 6.81 -11.52 -39.73
N VAL A 787 6.41 -12.78 -39.78
CA VAL A 787 7.26 -13.94 -39.56
C VAL A 787 7.75 -14.47 -40.90
N ASP A 788 9.07 -14.57 -41.11
CA ASP A 788 9.73 -15.18 -42.28
C ASP A 788 10.10 -16.63 -41.96
N LEU A 789 9.46 -17.59 -42.62
CA LEU A 789 9.73 -19.02 -42.53
C LEU A 789 10.98 -19.44 -43.31
N ARG A 790 11.76 -18.48 -43.86
CA ARG A 790 13.00 -18.66 -44.64
C ARG A 790 12.83 -19.41 -45.94
N SER A 791 11.80 -20.21 -46.10
CA SER A 791 11.42 -20.91 -47.31
C SER A 791 9.93 -21.04 -47.44
N VAL A 792 9.44 -21.21 -48.65
CA VAL A 792 8.03 -21.50 -48.88
C VAL A 792 7.70 -22.89 -48.30
N ARG A 793 6.71 -22.90 -47.38
CA ARG A 793 6.22 -24.12 -46.70
C ARG A 793 4.69 -24.22 -46.81
N THR A 794 4.21 -25.43 -46.59
CA THR A 794 2.78 -25.63 -46.36
C THR A 794 2.43 -25.18 -44.97
N VAL A 795 1.56 -24.17 -44.84
CA VAL A 795 1.04 -23.65 -43.56
C VAL A 795 -0.37 -24.19 -43.42
N THR A 796 -0.63 -24.90 -42.32
CA THR A 796 -1.92 -25.54 -42.01
C THR A 796 -2.71 -24.79 -40.92
N ARG A 797 -2.02 -24.04 -40.03
CA ARG A 797 -2.62 -23.22 -39.00
C ARG A 797 -1.73 -22.03 -38.68
N VAL A 798 -2.35 -20.94 -38.31
CA VAL A 798 -1.71 -19.73 -37.79
C VAL A 798 -2.48 -19.25 -36.57
N GLY A 799 -1.79 -18.82 -35.55
CA GLY A 799 -2.42 -18.25 -34.35
C GLY A 799 -1.53 -17.30 -33.59
N ALA A 800 -2.15 -16.58 -32.64
CA ALA A 800 -1.50 -15.70 -31.70
C ALA A 800 -2.27 -15.67 -30.37
N GLY A 801 -1.56 -15.55 -29.25
CA GLY A 801 -2.14 -15.49 -27.93
C GLY A 801 -2.25 -14.07 -27.40
N PHE A 802 -3.40 -13.72 -26.81
CA PHE A 802 -3.67 -12.40 -26.25
C PHE A 802 -4.18 -12.49 -24.82
N CYS A 803 -3.91 -11.44 -24.00
CA CYS A 803 -4.35 -11.32 -22.62
C CYS A 803 -5.29 -10.13 -22.43
N GLN A 804 -6.31 -10.31 -21.58
CA GLN A 804 -7.15 -9.22 -21.05
C GLN A 804 -7.03 -9.16 -19.54
N ASP A 805 -6.81 -7.97 -19.00
CA ASP A 805 -7.05 -7.55 -17.63
C ASP A 805 -7.53 -6.08 -17.68
N ALA A 806 -8.83 -5.89 -17.81
CA ALA A 806 -9.42 -4.57 -17.99
C ALA A 806 -9.07 -3.64 -16.81
N ARG A 807 -8.95 -4.16 -15.57
CA ARG A 807 -8.51 -3.38 -14.39
C ARG A 807 -7.14 -2.74 -14.59
N SER A 808 -6.27 -3.40 -15.34
CA SER A 808 -4.90 -2.97 -15.60
C SER A 808 -4.72 -2.35 -16.98
N TRP A 809 -5.81 -1.90 -17.59
CA TRP A 809 -5.83 -1.23 -18.89
C TRP A 809 -5.39 -2.11 -20.05
N ILE A 810 -5.53 -3.43 -19.93
CA ILE A 810 -5.18 -4.43 -20.93
C ILE A 810 -6.48 -5.01 -21.52
N TRP A 811 -6.68 -4.87 -22.82
CA TRP A 811 -7.84 -5.41 -23.53
C TRP A 811 -7.45 -6.38 -24.63
N MET A 812 -8.35 -7.31 -24.93
CA MET A 812 -8.27 -8.07 -26.18
C MET A 812 -8.28 -7.14 -27.38
N PRO A 813 -7.53 -7.44 -28.45
CA PRO A 813 -7.64 -6.67 -29.69
C PRO A 813 -9.09 -6.71 -30.22
N ARG A 814 -9.54 -5.64 -30.87
CA ARG A 814 -10.89 -5.60 -31.46
C ARG A 814 -11.07 -6.70 -32.51
N TYR A 815 -10.01 -6.94 -33.28
CA TYR A 815 -9.92 -8.06 -34.21
C TYR A 815 -8.45 -8.40 -34.51
N VAL A 816 -8.24 -9.61 -35.01
CA VAL A 816 -6.93 -10.10 -35.47
C VAL A 816 -7.03 -10.48 -36.95
N GLU A 817 -6.09 -10.05 -37.75
CA GLU A 817 -5.97 -10.41 -39.18
C GLU A 817 -4.70 -11.21 -39.42
N PHE A 818 -4.84 -12.32 -40.11
CA PHE A 818 -3.74 -13.15 -40.58
C PHE A 818 -3.66 -13.08 -42.11
N SER A 819 -2.46 -12.91 -42.65
CA SER A 819 -2.20 -12.91 -44.08
C SER A 819 -0.93 -13.67 -44.42
N ALA A 820 -0.87 -14.23 -45.61
CA ALA A 820 0.25 -15.03 -46.10
C ALA A 820 0.86 -14.46 -47.37
N SER A 821 2.16 -14.64 -47.57
CA SER A 821 2.87 -14.20 -48.76
C SER A 821 3.98 -15.20 -49.13
N ALA A 822 4.26 -15.34 -50.39
CA ALA A 822 5.42 -16.09 -50.89
C ALA A 822 6.66 -15.21 -51.12
N ASP A 823 6.46 -13.91 -51.37
CA ASP A 823 7.53 -12.96 -51.74
C ASP A 823 7.80 -11.89 -50.69
N GLY A 824 6.94 -11.74 -49.66
CA GLY A 824 7.07 -10.74 -48.62
C GLY A 824 6.52 -9.35 -49.00
N GLU A 825 6.05 -9.15 -50.19
CA GLU A 825 5.48 -7.89 -50.70
C GLU A 825 3.96 -8.00 -50.91
N HIS A 826 3.50 -9.08 -51.47
CA HIS A 826 2.07 -9.30 -51.78
C HIS A 826 1.44 -10.28 -50.80
N PHE A 827 0.68 -9.71 -49.85
CA PHE A 827 0.01 -10.49 -48.81
C PHE A 827 -1.45 -10.80 -49.17
N THR A 828 -1.79 -12.08 -49.14
CA THR A 828 -3.17 -12.56 -49.34
C THR A 828 -3.80 -12.77 -47.96
N PRO A 829 -4.97 -12.20 -47.65
CA PRO A 829 -5.65 -12.43 -46.37
C PRO A 829 -6.03 -13.93 -46.23
N LEU A 830 -5.75 -14.48 -45.04
CA LEU A 830 -6.17 -15.82 -44.63
C LEU A 830 -7.48 -15.75 -43.85
N ALA A 831 -7.51 -14.91 -42.83
CA ALA A 831 -8.68 -14.72 -41.99
C ALA A 831 -8.63 -13.38 -41.25
N ARG A 832 -9.83 -12.92 -40.88
CA ARG A 832 -10.04 -11.89 -39.86
C ARG A 832 -10.96 -12.45 -38.79
N VAL A 833 -10.54 -12.38 -37.54
CA VAL A 833 -11.26 -12.88 -36.39
C VAL A 833 -11.62 -11.72 -35.48
N GLU A 834 -12.92 -11.48 -35.33
CA GLU A 834 -13.44 -10.45 -34.42
C GLU A 834 -13.38 -10.95 -32.98
N ASN A 835 -13.02 -10.08 -32.03
CA ASN A 835 -13.12 -10.37 -30.63
C ASN A 835 -14.58 -10.45 -30.18
N THR A 836 -14.92 -11.48 -29.41
CA THR A 836 -16.26 -11.70 -28.85
C THR A 836 -16.28 -11.69 -27.32
N MET A 837 -15.15 -11.45 -26.68
CA MET A 837 -15.08 -11.34 -25.22
C MET A 837 -15.69 -10.02 -24.76
N ASP A 838 -16.31 -10.06 -23.58
CA ASP A 838 -16.88 -8.87 -22.97
C ASP A 838 -15.73 -7.93 -22.54
N GLU A 839 -15.72 -6.72 -23.05
CA GLU A 839 -14.76 -5.69 -22.67
C GLU A 839 -14.88 -5.25 -21.20
N ARG A 840 -16.00 -5.58 -20.53
CA ARG A 840 -16.28 -5.32 -19.13
C ARG A 840 -15.96 -6.50 -18.20
N ASP A 841 -15.45 -7.59 -18.72
CA ASP A 841 -14.99 -8.71 -17.89
C ASP A 841 -13.67 -8.30 -17.21
N TYR A 842 -13.74 -8.13 -15.90
CA TYR A 842 -12.60 -7.79 -15.06
C TYR A 842 -11.74 -9.01 -14.64
N GLU A 843 -12.14 -10.23 -15.02
CA GLU A 843 -11.31 -11.40 -14.82
C GLU A 843 -10.16 -11.44 -15.84
N VAL A 844 -8.99 -11.90 -15.41
CA VAL A 844 -7.88 -12.09 -16.33
C VAL A 844 -8.21 -13.24 -17.29
N ARG A 845 -8.14 -12.97 -18.59
CA ARG A 845 -8.46 -13.94 -19.64
C ARG A 845 -7.32 -14.05 -20.65
N ILE A 846 -7.10 -15.28 -21.14
CA ILE A 846 -6.21 -15.55 -22.26
C ILE A 846 -7.06 -16.01 -23.45
N TRP A 847 -6.74 -15.46 -24.62
CA TRP A 847 -7.39 -15.82 -25.88
C TRP A 847 -6.37 -16.34 -26.88
N ASP A 848 -6.48 -17.64 -27.23
CA ASP A 848 -5.75 -18.28 -28.31
C ASP A 848 -6.51 -18.08 -29.60
N CYS A 849 -6.17 -17.00 -30.34
CA CYS A 849 -6.75 -16.69 -31.64
C CYS A 849 -6.06 -17.55 -32.72
N GLU A 850 -6.62 -18.72 -33.07
CA GLU A 850 -6.05 -19.62 -34.06
C GLU A 850 -7.03 -19.81 -35.24
N VAL A 851 -6.50 -19.83 -36.48
CA VAL A 851 -7.25 -20.07 -37.69
C VAL A 851 -6.62 -21.21 -38.50
N PRO A 852 -7.43 -22.07 -39.15
CA PRO A 852 -6.93 -23.03 -40.12
C PRO A 852 -6.41 -22.29 -41.37
N ALA A 853 -5.32 -22.76 -41.91
CA ALA A 853 -4.76 -22.29 -43.17
C ALA A 853 -4.54 -23.49 -44.11
N SER A 854 -4.48 -23.25 -45.40
CA SER A 854 -4.11 -24.25 -46.41
C SER A 854 -3.39 -23.52 -47.53
N VAL A 855 -2.17 -23.07 -47.27
CA VAL A 855 -1.44 -22.16 -48.14
C VAL A 855 0.03 -22.52 -48.24
N GLN A 856 0.62 -22.28 -49.40
CA GLN A 856 2.07 -22.28 -49.56
C GLN A 856 2.58 -20.85 -49.29
N ALA A 857 3.32 -20.65 -48.22
CA ALA A 857 3.78 -19.33 -47.87
C ALA A 857 5.20 -19.37 -47.28
N ARG A 858 5.93 -18.30 -47.43
CA ARG A 858 7.18 -18.03 -46.74
C ARG A 858 6.97 -17.01 -45.63
N TYR A 859 6.07 -16.05 -45.85
CA TYR A 859 5.84 -14.97 -44.90
C TYR A 859 4.42 -15.04 -44.35
N ILE A 860 4.28 -14.91 -43.03
CA ILE A 860 3.00 -14.78 -42.33
C ILE A 860 2.98 -13.42 -41.65
N LYS A 861 1.95 -12.63 -41.95
CA LYS A 861 1.72 -11.36 -41.27
C LYS A 861 0.57 -11.50 -40.28
N VAL A 862 0.76 -11.00 -39.09
CA VAL A 862 -0.23 -10.90 -38.00
C VAL A 862 -0.45 -9.43 -37.70
N PHE A 863 -1.72 -9.01 -37.73
CA PHE A 863 -2.13 -7.67 -37.32
C PHE A 863 -3.22 -7.78 -36.26
N ALA A 864 -3.12 -7.02 -35.17
CA ALA A 864 -4.13 -6.95 -34.13
C ALA A 864 -4.52 -5.51 -33.84
N LYS A 865 -5.81 -5.20 -33.89
CA LYS A 865 -6.34 -3.85 -33.73
C LYS A 865 -6.50 -3.50 -32.25
N ASN A 866 -5.75 -2.51 -31.77
CA ASN A 866 -5.85 -1.99 -30.42
C ASN A 866 -7.25 -1.41 -30.15
N ILE A 867 -7.72 -1.48 -28.90
CA ILE A 867 -8.95 -0.83 -28.44
C ILE A 867 -8.85 0.70 -28.63
N GLY A 868 -7.64 1.26 -28.57
CA GLY A 868 -7.35 2.69 -28.61
C GLY A 868 -7.61 3.33 -27.25
N THR A 869 -8.50 4.31 -27.20
CA THR A 869 -8.89 4.98 -25.97
C THR A 869 -9.76 4.08 -25.10
N ILE A 870 -9.47 4.04 -23.82
CA ILE A 870 -10.24 3.33 -22.79
C ILE A 870 -11.67 3.87 -22.75
N PRO A 871 -12.70 3.00 -22.72
CA PRO A 871 -14.11 3.40 -22.78
C PRO A 871 -14.56 4.25 -21.58
N ASP A 872 -15.58 5.10 -21.82
CA ASP A 872 -16.13 6.05 -20.82
C ASP A 872 -16.68 5.40 -19.54
N TRP A 873 -16.99 4.10 -19.56
CA TRP A 873 -17.50 3.38 -18.40
C TRP A 873 -16.39 2.94 -17.43
N HIS A 874 -15.13 2.98 -17.86
CA HIS A 874 -13.99 2.51 -17.09
C HIS A 874 -13.34 3.67 -16.31
N PRO A 875 -12.80 3.45 -15.09
CA PRO A 875 -12.12 4.49 -14.31
C PRO A 875 -10.97 5.18 -15.04
N GLY A 876 -10.25 4.48 -15.92
CA GLY A 876 -9.20 5.04 -16.77
C GLY A 876 -9.69 5.66 -18.09
N ALA A 877 -10.98 6.02 -18.21
CA ALA A 877 -11.57 6.56 -19.44
C ALA A 877 -10.75 7.72 -20.03
N GLY A 878 -10.57 7.69 -21.35
CA GLY A 878 -9.80 8.72 -22.05
C GLY A 878 -8.29 8.44 -22.15
N SER A 879 -7.76 7.52 -21.36
CA SER A 879 -6.36 7.08 -21.43
C SER A 879 -6.14 6.02 -22.51
N PRO A 880 -4.92 5.79 -22.99
CA PRO A 880 -4.63 4.77 -23.98
C PRO A 880 -4.62 3.35 -23.38
N GLY A 881 -5.29 2.40 -24.02
CA GLY A 881 -5.32 1.00 -23.64
C GLY A 881 -4.16 0.19 -24.22
N PHE A 882 -3.86 -0.98 -23.60
CA PHE A 882 -2.86 -1.92 -24.05
C PHE A 882 -3.46 -3.09 -24.83
N ILE A 883 -2.69 -3.64 -25.80
CA ILE A 883 -2.77 -5.03 -26.25
C ILE A 883 -1.57 -5.78 -25.65
N PHE A 884 -1.81 -6.97 -25.10
CA PHE A 884 -0.76 -7.90 -24.70
C PHE A 884 -0.78 -9.13 -25.59
N ILE A 885 0.38 -9.50 -26.16
CA ILE A 885 0.59 -10.68 -27.00
C ILE A 885 1.78 -11.48 -26.43
N ASP A 886 1.69 -12.81 -26.45
CA ASP A 886 2.74 -13.70 -25.94
C ASP A 886 3.50 -14.45 -27.04
N GLU A 887 2.80 -15.04 -28.00
CA GLU A 887 3.39 -15.94 -28.98
C GLU A 887 2.62 -15.91 -30.32
N ILE A 888 3.34 -16.11 -31.42
CA ILE A 888 2.79 -16.35 -32.77
C ILE A 888 3.21 -17.75 -33.22
N TRP A 889 2.25 -18.68 -33.32
CA TRP A 889 2.53 -20.02 -33.78
C TRP A 889 2.07 -20.23 -35.22
N ILE A 890 2.89 -20.93 -35.99
CA ILE A 890 2.68 -21.29 -37.41
C ILE A 890 3.00 -22.79 -37.55
N LYS A 891 1.96 -23.56 -37.95
CA LYS A 891 2.04 -25.01 -38.08
C LYS A 891 1.86 -25.43 -39.52
#